data_47171b46f3f039191aa45cc24b3f2b8a
#
_entry.id   47171b46f3f039191aa45cc24b3f2b8a
#
_cell.length_a   1.000
_cell.length_b   1.000
_cell.length_c   1.000
_cell.angle_alpha   90.00
_cell.angle_beta   90.00
_cell.angle_gamma   90.00
#
_symmetry.space_group_name_H-M   'P 1'
#
loop_
_entity.id
_entity.type
_entity.pdbx_description
1 polymer ?
#
loop_
_entity_poly.entity_id
_entity_poly.type
_entity_poly.pdbx_seq_one_letter_code
_entity_poly.pdbx_strand_id
1 'polypeptide(L)'
;MNSVDAAELVLTHYGISVTCTPLAGERDLNFRCVSTSSTGDAEYIFKVQSITEKSLIVAQNQVLEFLHEHASNVDRRDFSLTEPKLVTSVNGESLIELPDHRLGRLLTWVPGTLWSDESTHNEKQLASLGKAVGLLDSALSKFPISDGFANHDFGWNVLQTANLLSHVDLVADENIREIVRRTLSECVDMILPKLSQMPSQVIHNDGNDNNVVMVADNVVSLIDFGDIIVAPRICGLAVAAAYGIEHENDPIFGILPLVSGYHQASPLQADELAVLFPLIKTRIATSIVMAAIQSAASPDNEYLLISQEKFTKLIQTLDAASNDLSHFRFRSACGYEGNPTSREVRHWIQSGIPRIADVVMPPLADTPKMWFDWSITSQGAPKTSDEITVAMRNAGAALAIGNFCENRNVYEGDNYEVASATRRTVHLGVDLFAPAGTSVYAALDGVVELFNDNFAPLDYGPVIVLRHETGNGIPFWTLYGHLSRPSLVPLYIGKPISAGDEIATMGEEFENVGWAPHTHFQLLTSLVDMGVDVYGVAPLNELPLWRSISPNPNIVLRLAEGTDSHAHLATSDLVAERKVVLSRALSLNFRDPIEIVRGSGAYLYDDSDRPFLDLVNNVAHVGHSHPRVVRAGQEQMALLNTNTRYINQHAIEFARALASTMPDPLNVVFYVNSGSEANDLALRLARAHTHARGMLVLDHAYHGHITSIIDISPYKFARRGGAGRPDHVRVVPTPDSYKGLHRGLDAGLKYAAELDAQLADMGMPLCAFISESIVSTAGQITLADGFLARAYASVRAAGGVCIADEVQIGMGRVGDHFWGFELHGVVPDIVTIGKPLGNGHPIAAVVTTPEIAQSFLNGMEYFNTFGGNPVSAAIGQAVLDVVVEQGLQANARTMGNYLMDNVRTMSQSLDVIGDVRGSGLFIGVELVTDLATQTPATQLTDDLIQFAKERGVFLSCDGPDNNVLKIKPPLVVEQSDIDLFLSVLSDGLTALR
;
A
#
# COMPACT_ATOMS: atom_id res chain seq x y z
N MET A 1 26.71 7.72 45.15
CA MET A 1 25.53 8.53 45.53
C MET A 1 24.46 7.60 46.03
N ASN A 2 23.82 7.88 47.17
CA ASN A 2 22.72 7.10 47.72
C ASN A 2 21.38 7.89 47.55
N SER A 3 20.25 7.29 47.95
CA SER A 3 18.88 7.90 47.82
C SER A 3 18.73 9.24 48.57
N VAL A 4 19.44 9.39 49.73
CA VAL A 4 19.35 10.61 50.53
C VAL A 4 20.12 11.75 49.84
N ASP A 5 21.32 11.44 49.33
CA ASP A 5 22.15 12.40 48.59
C ASP A 5 21.39 12.87 47.33
N ALA A 6 20.72 11.96 46.62
CA ALA A 6 19.90 12.29 45.42
C ALA A 6 18.72 13.23 45.77
N ALA A 7 18.01 12.94 46.87
CA ALA A 7 16.89 13.78 47.31
C ALA A 7 17.36 15.19 47.75
N GLU A 8 18.51 15.30 48.41
CA GLU A 8 19.11 16.58 48.80
C GLU A 8 19.53 17.43 47.59
N LEU A 9 20.10 16.78 46.56
CA LEU A 9 20.47 17.45 45.30
C LEU A 9 19.23 17.95 44.53
N VAL A 10 18.16 17.15 44.48
CA VAL A 10 16.92 17.56 43.83
C VAL A 10 16.29 18.72 44.57
N LEU A 11 16.28 18.71 45.91
CA LEU A 11 15.79 19.82 46.70
C LEU A 11 16.63 21.09 46.47
N THR A 12 17.97 20.98 46.50
CA THR A 12 18.91 22.09 46.40
C THR A 12 18.84 22.77 45.01
N HIS A 13 18.83 21.97 43.95
CA HIS A 13 18.94 22.49 42.58
C HIS A 13 17.61 22.74 41.91
N TYR A 14 16.53 22.01 42.27
CA TYR A 14 15.22 22.13 41.63
C TYR A 14 14.13 22.66 42.58
N GLY A 15 14.40 22.80 43.86
CA GLY A 15 13.44 23.30 44.86
C GLY A 15 12.28 22.31 45.14
N ILE A 16 12.43 21.05 44.78
CA ILE A 16 11.40 20.02 44.89
C ILE A 16 11.77 19.04 46.02
N SER A 17 10.91 18.91 47.02
CA SER A 17 11.10 17.93 48.09
C SER A 17 10.62 16.55 47.62
N VAL A 18 11.50 15.55 47.60
CA VAL A 18 11.25 14.22 47.03
C VAL A 18 11.78 13.10 47.96
N THR A 19 11.18 11.92 47.80
CA THR A 19 11.79 10.66 48.24
C THR A 19 12.35 9.93 47.01
N CYS A 20 13.63 9.58 46.98
CA CYS A 20 14.29 8.94 45.87
C CYS A 20 14.53 7.45 46.11
N THR A 21 14.32 6.62 45.11
CA THR A 21 14.61 5.17 45.08
C THR A 21 15.54 4.89 43.90
N PRO A 22 16.64 4.16 44.08
CA PRO A 22 17.57 3.85 42.97
C PRO A 22 16.90 2.93 41.97
N LEU A 23 17.18 3.17 40.70
CA LEU A 23 16.80 2.33 39.58
C LEU A 23 18.05 1.64 39.01
N ALA A 24 17.86 0.48 38.41
CA ALA A 24 18.94 -0.19 37.66
C ALA A 24 19.36 0.67 36.46
N GLY A 25 20.63 0.74 36.18
CA GLY A 25 21.19 1.44 35.04
C GLY A 25 22.56 0.87 34.67
N GLU A 26 22.85 0.79 33.36
CA GLU A 26 24.13 0.21 32.89
C GLU A 26 25.30 1.18 33.00
N ARG A 27 25.09 2.47 32.71
CA ARG A 27 26.12 3.52 32.69
C ARG A 27 25.82 4.66 33.66
N ASP A 28 24.55 4.98 33.85
CA ASP A 28 24.07 6.12 34.62
C ASP A 28 23.59 5.70 36.00
N LEU A 29 23.68 6.62 36.96
CA LEU A 29 22.98 6.45 38.24
C LEU A 29 21.59 7.10 38.09
N ASN A 30 20.57 6.28 38.16
CA ASN A 30 19.16 6.69 37.97
C ASN A 30 18.39 6.57 39.28
N PHE A 31 17.57 7.56 39.62
CA PHE A 31 16.70 7.57 40.78
C PHE A 31 15.27 7.96 40.41
N ARG A 32 14.29 7.12 40.80
CA ARG A 32 12.89 7.52 40.79
C ARG A 32 12.63 8.40 42.01
N CYS A 33 12.12 9.58 41.79
CA CYS A 33 11.88 10.62 42.80
C CYS A 33 10.40 10.96 42.88
N VAL A 34 9.77 10.67 44.04
CA VAL A 34 8.34 10.95 44.27
C VAL A 34 8.22 12.19 45.14
N SER A 35 7.42 13.17 44.72
CA SER A 35 7.21 14.42 45.50
C SER A 35 6.55 14.14 46.85
N THR A 36 7.03 14.81 47.89
CA THR A 36 6.48 14.72 49.25
C THR A 36 5.52 15.89 49.58
N SER A 37 5.18 16.72 48.57
CA SER A 37 4.28 17.88 48.76
C SER A 37 2.81 17.46 48.86
N SER A 38 2.02 18.17 49.67
CA SER A 38 0.59 17.90 49.88
C SER A 38 -0.31 18.24 48.68
N THR A 39 0.24 18.67 47.55
CA THR A 39 -0.52 19.18 46.38
C THR A 39 -0.55 18.21 45.19
N GLY A 40 0.02 17.03 45.30
CA GLY A 40 -0.02 16.00 44.25
C GLY A 40 1.22 15.09 44.22
N ASP A 41 1.04 13.84 43.83
CA ASP A 41 2.05 12.80 43.72
C ASP A 41 2.84 12.92 42.39
N ALA A 42 3.51 14.09 42.18
CA ALA A 42 4.34 14.27 40.99
C ALA A 42 5.59 13.37 41.09
N GLU A 43 5.89 12.65 40.02
CA GLU A 43 7.02 11.74 39.94
C GLU A 43 8.05 12.21 38.90
N TYR A 44 9.32 11.94 39.18
CA TYR A 44 10.44 12.35 38.37
C TYR A 44 11.51 11.23 38.29
N ILE A 45 12.39 11.33 37.30
CA ILE A 45 13.63 10.59 37.23
C ILE A 45 14.83 11.54 37.34
N PHE A 46 15.70 11.34 38.30
CA PHE A 46 16.96 12.07 38.43
C PHE A 46 18.09 11.21 37.89
N LYS A 47 18.74 11.67 36.79
CA LYS A 47 19.86 10.99 36.12
C LYS A 47 21.17 11.69 36.46
N VAL A 48 22.19 10.89 36.81
CA VAL A 48 23.54 11.37 37.12
C VAL A 48 24.53 10.69 36.19
N GLN A 49 25.26 11.50 35.43
CA GLN A 49 26.05 11.07 34.26
C GLN A 49 27.49 11.62 34.32
N SER A 50 28.38 11.06 33.50
CA SER A 50 29.79 11.53 33.43
C SER A 50 29.89 12.89 32.75
N ILE A 51 30.75 13.75 33.25
CA ILE A 51 31.07 15.05 32.63
C ILE A 51 31.73 14.90 31.25
N THR A 52 32.36 13.78 30.97
CA THR A 52 33.01 13.48 29.70
C THR A 52 31.96 13.38 28.53
N GLU A 53 30.71 13.15 28.86
CA GLU A 53 29.58 13.02 27.90
C GLU A 53 28.76 14.32 27.74
N LYS A 54 29.27 15.43 28.31
CA LYS A 54 28.50 16.70 28.36
C LYS A 54 27.90 17.13 27.00
N SER A 55 28.65 17.03 25.93
CA SER A 55 28.18 17.44 24.59
C SER A 55 27.03 16.55 24.08
N LEU A 56 27.09 15.26 24.32
CA LEU A 56 26.06 14.29 24.00
C LEU A 56 24.79 14.53 24.84
N ILE A 57 24.96 14.73 26.18
CA ILE A 57 23.83 15.01 27.07
C ILE A 57 23.09 16.29 26.68
N VAL A 58 23.84 17.32 26.28
CA VAL A 58 23.24 18.56 25.77
C VAL A 58 22.43 18.30 24.48
N ALA A 59 22.97 17.51 23.55
CA ALA A 59 22.25 17.13 22.34
C ALA A 59 20.99 16.31 22.64
N GLN A 60 21.05 15.38 23.60
CA GLN A 60 19.89 14.61 24.08
C GLN A 60 18.80 15.52 24.68
N ASN A 61 19.20 16.53 25.47
CA ASN A 61 18.28 17.51 26.04
C ASN A 61 17.59 18.34 24.93
N GLN A 62 18.34 18.75 23.89
CA GLN A 62 17.78 19.46 22.75
C GLN A 62 16.76 18.60 21.99
N VAL A 63 16.98 17.29 21.87
CA VAL A 63 16.00 16.36 21.27
C VAL A 63 14.71 16.29 22.08
N LEU A 64 14.81 16.18 23.42
CA LEU A 64 13.63 16.15 24.30
C LEU A 64 12.84 17.49 24.26
N GLU A 65 13.53 18.64 24.25
CA GLU A 65 12.90 19.94 24.10
C GLU A 65 12.19 20.07 22.74
N PHE A 66 12.83 19.64 21.65
CA PHE A 66 12.23 19.62 20.31
C PHE A 66 10.99 18.73 20.27
N LEU A 67 11.03 17.52 20.81
CA LEU A 67 9.88 16.62 20.85
C LEU A 67 8.73 17.23 21.65
N HIS A 68 9.00 17.89 22.76
CA HIS A 68 8.00 18.59 23.56
C HIS A 68 7.34 19.76 22.81
N GLU A 69 8.14 20.55 22.10
CA GLU A 69 7.63 21.63 21.24
C GLU A 69 6.81 21.06 20.07
N HIS A 70 7.28 19.98 19.44
CA HIS A 70 6.58 19.29 18.38
C HIS A 70 5.22 18.77 18.85
N ALA A 71 5.17 18.07 20.00
CA ALA A 71 3.93 17.53 20.60
C ALA A 71 2.92 18.64 20.97
N SER A 72 3.42 19.85 21.26
CA SER A 72 2.58 21.01 21.60
C SER A 72 1.99 21.71 20.38
N ASN A 73 2.61 21.54 19.21
CA ASN A 73 2.26 22.24 17.96
C ASN A 73 1.50 21.36 16.95
N VAL A 74 1.39 20.05 17.18
CA VAL A 74 0.66 19.10 16.31
C VAL A 74 -0.55 18.55 17.03
N ASP A 75 -1.54 18.07 16.26
CA ASP A 75 -2.70 17.36 16.83
C ASP A 75 -2.22 16.09 17.54
N ARG A 76 -2.81 15.78 18.70
CA ARG A 76 -2.51 14.52 19.43
C ARG A 76 -2.79 13.26 18.62
N ARG A 77 -3.52 13.35 17.51
CA ARG A 77 -3.72 12.25 16.56
C ARG A 77 -2.49 12.01 15.68
N ASP A 78 -1.74 13.05 15.37
CA ASP A 78 -0.53 13.00 14.55
C ASP A 78 0.72 12.67 15.39
N PHE A 79 0.69 13.01 16.69
CA PHE A 79 1.72 12.66 17.66
C PHE A 79 1.10 12.34 19.02
N SER A 80 0.85 11.04 19.28
CA SER A 80 0.16 10.55 20.48
C SER A 80 1.09 10.13 21.62
N LEU A 81 2.41 10.22 21.41
CA LEU A 81 3.39 9.83 22.43
C LEU A 81 3.51 10.87 23.55
N THR A 82 3.81 10.38 24.74
CA THR A 82 4.16 11.18 25.92
C THR A 82 5.67 11.17 26.07
N GLU A 83 6.30 12.29 25.85
CA GLU A 83 7.75 12.44 26.03
C GLU A 83 8.12 12.72 27.50
N PRO A 84 9.24 12.20 28.04
CA PRO A 84 9.80 12.67 29.28
C PRO A 84 10.23 14.15 29.14
N LYS A 85 9.76 15.03 30.04
CA LYS A 85 10.06 16.47 29.96
C LYS A 85 11.23 16.85 30.86
N LEU A 86 12.11 17.71 30.36
CA LEU A 86 13.15 18.31 31.17
C LEU A 86 12.55 19.27 32.22
N VAL A 87 13.01 19.11 33.45
CA VAL A 87 12.70 20.01 34.54
C VAL A 87 13.89 20.95 34.71
N THR A 88 13.68 22.24 34.58
CA THR A 88 14.73 23.24 34.77
C THR A 88 15.06 23.46 36.25
N SER A 89 16.33 23.69 36.57
CA SER A 89 16.78 24.05 37.91
C SER A 89 16.22 25.42 38.35
N VAL A 90 16.35 25.76 39.63
CA VAL A 90 15.95 27.08 40.13
C VAL A 90 16.69 28.23 39.46
N ASN A 91 17.82 27.95 38.77
CA ASN A 91 18.59 28.93 38.00
C ASN A 91 18.22 28.91 36.48
N GLY A 92 17.24 28.08 36.05
CA GLY A 92 16.79 27.97 34.67
C GLY A 92 17.66 27.03 33.80
N GLU A 93 18.53 26.22 34.39
CA GLU A 93 19.41 25.30 33.68
C GLU A 93 18.76 23.89 33.54
N SER A 94 18.86 23.28 32.38
CA SER A 94 18.36 21.89 32.09
C SER A 94 19.41 20.82 32.50
N LEU A 95 20.66 21.21 32.75
CA LEU A 95 21.77 20.35 33.13
C LEU A 95 22.57 21.02 34.22
N ILE A 96 22.77 20.35 35.34
CA ILE A 96 23.52 20.89 36.51
C ILE A 96 24.86 20.17 36.68
N GLU A 97 25.90 20.86 37.08
CA GLU A 97 27.16 20.25 37.50
C GLU A 97 27.14 19.95 39.01
N LEU A 98 27.43 18.69 39.36
CA LEU A 98 27.43 18.20 40.73
C LEU A 98 28.80 18.41 41.38
N PRO A 99 28.86 18.44 42.73
CA PRO A 99 30.13 18.69 43.49
C PRO A 99 31.26 17.69 43.16
N ASP A 100 30.95 16.50 42.72
CA ASP A 100 31.91 15.44 42.33
C ASP A 100 32.26 15.44 40.82
N HIS A 101 32.03 16.56 40.14
CA HIS A 101 32.26 16.74 38.70
C HIS A 101 31.46 15.80 37.80
N ARG A 102 30.32 15.29 38.26
CA ARG A 102 29.32 14.63 37.42
C ARG A 102 28.25 15.62 37.02
N LEU A 103 27.41 15.20 36.08
CA LEU A 103 26.27 15.98 35.58
C LEU A 103 24.97 15.40 36.09
N GLY A 104 24.04 16.26 36.50
CA GLY A 104 22.68 15.88 36.92
C GLY A 104 21.62 16.51 36.05
N ARG A 105 20.57 15.76 35.68
CA ARG A 105 19.36 16.27 35.07
C ARG A 105 18.12 15.60 35.64
N LEU A 106 17.03 16.36 35.71
CA LEU A 106 15.74 15.92 36.19
C LEU A 106 14.72 15.87 35.06
N LEU A 107 14.02 14.73 34.92
CA LEU A 107 12.99 14.52 33.91
C LEU A 107 11.67 14.15 34.59
N THR A 108 10.52 14.43 33.96
CA THR A 108 9.24 13.94 34.45
C THR A 108 9.15 12.42 34.24
N TRP A 109 8.48 11.75 35.17
CA TRP A 109 8.15 10.33 35.05
C TRP A 109 7.01 10.13 34.04
N VAL A 110 7.11 9.12 33.18
CA VAL A 110 6.01 8.71 32.30
C VAL A 110 5.24 7.57 32.97
N PRO A 111 3.95 7.75 33.27
CA PRO A 111 3.17 6.70 33.92
C PRO A 111 2.79 5.59 32.95
N GLY A 112 2.83 4.34 33.42
CA GLY A 112 2.48 3.14 32.67
C GLY A 112 3.22 1.92 33.18
N THR A 113 3.08 0.78 32.49
CA THR A 113 3.83 -0.46 32.72
C THR A 113 4.92 -0.61 31.69
N LEU A 114 6.07 -1.18 32.04
CA LEU A 114 7.11 -1.46 31.05
C LEU A 114 6.71 -2.66 30.19
N TRP A 115 7.15 -2.66 28.95
CA TRP A 115 7.00 -3.79 28.04
C TRP A 115 7.59 -5.09 28.65
N SER A 116 8.70 -4.99 29.32
CA SER A 116 9.37 -6.10 30.03
C SER A 116 8.58 -6.67 31.22
N ASP A 117 7.58 -5.96 31.75
CA ASP A 117 6.75 -6.44 32.86
C ASP A 117 5.71 -7.50 32.41
N GLU A 118 5.44 -7.59 31.12
CA GLU A 118 4.55 -8.59 30.52
C GLU A 118 5.38 -9.72 29.88
N SER A 119 4.93 -10.95 30.04
CA SER A 119 5.64 -12.13 29.53
C SER A 119 5.36 -12.41 28.05
N THR A 120 4.24 -11.92 27.52
CA THR A 120 3.82 -12.08 26.11
C THR A 120 3.03 -10.87 25.64
N HIS A 121 3.15 -10.54 24.35
CA HIS A 121 2.46 -9.40 23.73
C HIS A 121 1.60 -9.85 22.56
N ASN A 122 0.42 -9.27 22.45
CA ASN A 122 -0.50 -9.54 21.36
C ASN A 122 -0.20 -8.69 20.11
N GLU A 123 -0.85 -9.04 18.98
CA GLU A 123 -0.65 -8.33 17.70
C GLU A 123 -0.94 -6.83 17.79
N LYS A 124 -1.91 -6.40 18.61
CA LYS A 124 -2.25 -4.97 18.78
C LYS A 124 -1.14 -4.22 19.50
N GLN A 125 -0.56 -4.82 20.51
CA GLN A 125 0.57 -4.25 21.24
C GLN A 125 1.80 -4.13 20.34
N LEU A 126 2.13 -5.17 19.55
CA LEU A 126 3.21 -5.13 18.56
C LEU A 126 2.97 -4.04 17.50
N ALA A 127 1.75 -3.93 16.97
CA ALA A 127 1.41 -2.87 16.02
C ALA A 127 1.52 -1.47 16.66
N SER A 128 1.15 -1.34 17.94
CA SER A 128 1.29 -0.09 18.70
C SER A 128 2.74 0.29 18.92
N LEU A 129 3.62 -0.69 19.20
CA LEU A 129 5.08 -0.45 19.30
C LEU A 129 5.64 0.05 17.97
N GLY A 130 5.33 -0.63 16.88
CA GLY A 130 5.75 -0.18 15.55
C GLY A 130 5.28 1.25 15.24
N LYS A 131 4.02 1.54 15.51
CA LYS A 131 3.46 2.89 15.33
C LYS A 131 4.19 3.93 16.20
N ALA A 132 4.50 3.62 17.44
CA ALA A 132 5.20 4.53 18.35
C ALA A 132 6.60 4.86 17.82
N VAL A 133 7.38 3.85 17.41
CA VAL A 133 8.71 4.06 16.81
C VAL A 133 8.60 4.88 15.51
N GLY A 134 7.62 4.59 14.66
CA GLY A 134 7.40 5.33 13.40
C GLY A 134 7.00 6.79 13.62
N LEU A 135 6.16 7.08 14.62
CA LEU A 135 5.80 8.46 15.01
C LEU A 135 7.02 9.24 15.52
N LEU A 136 7.83 8.59 16.36
CA LEU A 136 9.05 9.19 16.88
C LEU A 136 10.04 9.51 15.75
N ASP A 137 10.30 8.57 14.87
CA ASP A 137 11.19 8.75 13.72
C ASP A 137 10.68 9.83 12.74
N SER A 138 9.37 9.89 12.52
CA SER A 138 8.74 10.95 11.71
C SER A 138 8.91 12.34 12.33
N ALA A 139 8.80 12.46 13.66
CA ALA A 139 9.08 13.71 14.36
C ALA A 139 10.56 14.08 14.27
N LEU A 140 11.45 13.14 14.58
CA LEU A 140 12.91 13.35 14.59
C LEU A 140 13.50 13.61 13.20
N SER A 141 12.82 13.25 12.12
CA SER A 141 13.25 13.60 10.75
C SER A 141 13.33 15.12 10.51
N LYS A 142 12.63 15.93 11.34
CA LYS A 142 12.62 17.39 11.28
C LYS A 142 13.62 18.02 12.23
N PHE A 143 14.28 17.24 13.09
CA PHE A 143 15.27 17.72 14.03
C PHE A 143 16.62 18.00 13.32
N PRO A 144 17.23 19.20 13.51
CA PRO A 144 18.51 19.53 12.88
C PRO A 144 19.64 18.73 13.52
N ILE A 145 20.40 18.00 12.69
CA ILE A 145 21.58 17.24 13.17
C ILE A 145 22.64 18.23 13.66
N SER A 146 23.05 18.08 14.93
CA SER A 146 24.10 18.92 15.56
C SER A 146 25.42 18.16 15.72
N ASP A 147 26.52 18.91 15.88
CA ASP A 147 27.87 18.36 16.11
C ASP A 147 27.98 17.51 17.40
N GLY A 148 27.01 17.61 18.32
CA GLY A 148 26.95 16.84 19.56
C GLY A 148 26.85 15.33 19.36
N PHE A 149 26.39 14.88 18.20
CA PHE A 149 26.30 13.46 17.82
C PHE A 149 27.54 12.97 17.05
N ALA A 150 28.43 13.88 16.64
CA ALA A 150 29.65 13.54 15.91
C ALA A 150 30.64 12.80 16.82
N ASN A 151 31.18 11.68 16.33
CA ASN A 151 32.26 10.90 17.00
C ASN A 151 31.89 10.18 18.29
N HIS A 152 30.63 9.84 18.53
CA HIS A 152 30.27 8.95 19.63
C HIS A 152 30.66 7.51 19.27
N ASP A 153 31.72 6.99 19.85
CA ASP A 153 32.11 5.57 19.76
C ASP A 153 31.22 4.76 20.71
N PHE A 154 30.29 4.03 20.08
CA PHE A 154 29.18 3.39 20.79
C PHE A 154 28.94 1.98 20.24
N GLY A 155 29.27 0.96 21.02
CA GLY A 155 29.21 -0.44 20.61
C GLY A 155 27.84 -0.93 20.11
N TRP A 156 26.75 -0.27 20.49
CA TRP A 156 25.40 -0.58 20.04
C TRP A 156 25.00 0.12 18.73
N ASN A 157 25.90 0.94 18.16
CA ASN A 157 25.66 1.60 16.89
C ASN A 157 25.93 0.63 15.74
N VAL A 158 24.87 0.25 15.00
CA VAL A 158 24.97 -0.67 13.86
C VAL A 158 25.98 -0.19 12.79
N LEU A 159 26.16 1.13 12.62
CA LEU A 159 27.14 1.68 11.66
C LEU A 159 28.59 1.38 12.07
N GLN A 160 28.84 0.96 13.31
CA GLN A 160 30.15 0.60 13.85
C GLN A 160 30.33 -0.92 14.02
N THR A 161 29.48 -1.74 13.39
CA THR A 161 29.50 -3.21 13.46
C THR A 161 30.91 -3.80 13.19
N ALA A 162 31.69 -3.17 12.31
CA ALA A 162 33.06 -3.61 12.02
C ALA A 162 33.95 -3.69 13.27
N ASN A 163 33.74 -2.84 14.30
CA ASN A 163 34.53 -2.83 15.54
C ASN A 163 34.25 -4.11 16.37
N LEU A 164 33.06 -4.69 16.24
CA LEU A 164 32.66 -5.88 17.00
C LEU A 164 33.32 -7.17 16.49
N LEU A 165 33.73 -7.21 15.21
CA LEU A 165 34.37 -8.39 14.62
C LEU A 165 35.61 -8.85 15.37
N SER A 166 36.40 -7.93 15.96
CA SER A 166 37.57 -8.24 16.76
C SER A 166 37.25 -8.88 18.13
N HIS A 167 36.01 -8.83 18.57
CA HIS A 167 35.54 -9.33 19.88
C HIS A 167 34.70 -10.62 19.78
N VAL A 168 34.41 -11.10 18.57
CA VAL A 168 33.58 -12.29 18.32
C VAL A 168 34.16 -13.53 19.00
N ASP A 169 35.48 -13.63 19.15
CA ASP A 169 36.16 -14.74 19.81
C ASP A 169 35.86 -14.85 21.33
N LEU A 170 35.28 -13.83 21.94
CA LEU A 170 34.78 -13.86 23.32
C LEU A 170 33.47 -14.68 23.45
N VAL A 171 32.75 -14.96 22.36
CA VAL A 171 31.56 -15.79 22.40
C VAL A 171 31.94 -17.24 22.64
N ALA A 172 31.46 -17.84 23.73
CA ALA A 172 31.95 -19.13 24.23
C ALA A 172 31.55 -20.31 23.33
N ASP A 173 30.30 -20.38 22.90
CA ASP A 173 29.77 -21.42 22.03
C ASP A 173 30.31 -21.28 20.59
N GLU A 174 30.92 -22.33 20.05
CA GLU A 174 31.58 -22.31 18.74
C GLU A 174 30.59 -22.15 17.58
N ASN A 175 29.41 -22.79 17.64
CA ASN A 175 28.37 -22.68 16.60
C ASN A 175 27.80 -21.27 16.60
N ILE A 176 27.47 -20.70 17.74
CA ILE A 176 26.97 -19.33 17.87
C ILE A 176 28.02 -18.33 17.40
N ARG A 177 29.28 -18.55 17.79
CA ARG A 177 30.41 -17.70 17.35
C ARG A 177 30.51 -17.63 15.82
N GLU A 178 30.35 -18.75 15.12
CA GLU A 178 30.42 -18.80 13.68
C GLU A 178 29.23 -18.10 13.02
N ILE A 179 27.99 -18.31 13.52
CA ILE A 179 26.80 -17.59 13.05
C ILE A 179 26.98 -16.08 13.25
N VAL A 180 27.40 -15.66 14.44
CA VAL A 180 27.62 -14.24 14.77
C VAL A 180 28.70 -13.64 13.87
N ARG A 181 29.83 -14.33 13.66
CA ARG A 181 30.90 -13.84 12.77
C ARG A 181 30.39 -13.63 11.36
N ARG A 182 29.68 -14.62 10.79
CA ARG A 182 29.09 -14.52 9.47
C ARG A 182 28.08 -13.37 9.37
N THR A 183 27.16 -13.24 10.32
CA THR A 183 26.15 -12.18 10.35
C THR A 183 26.79 -10.79 10.39
N LEU A 184 27.78 -10.57 11.26
CA LEU A 184 28.47 -9.27 11.35
C LEU A 184 29.29 -8.97 10.09
N SER A 185 29.97 -9.99 9.50
CA SER A 185 30.69 -9.82 8.25
C SER A 185 29.76 -9.46 7.08
N GLU A 186 28.62 -10.17 6.93
CA GLU A 186 27.60 -9.85 5.95
C GLU A 186 27.05 -8.43 6.12
N CYS A 187 26.86 -8.00 7.36
CA CYS A 187 26.44 -6.62 7.63
C CYS A 187 27.47 -5.61 7.12
N VAL A 188 28.74 -5.82 7.43
CA VAL A 188 29.83 -4.92 6.99
C VAL A 188 29.95 -4.90 5.48
N ASP A 189 29.93 -6.05 4.83
CA ASP A 189 30.20 -6.19 3.39
C ASP A 189 29.01 -5.81 2.50
N MET A 190 27.78 -6.08 2.95
CA MET A 190 26.59 -5.98 2.10
C MET A 190 25.55 -4.95 2.58
N ILE A 191 25.43 -4.73 3.90
CA ILE A 191 24.36 -3.89 4.45
C ILE A 191 24.84 -2.46 4.67
N LEU A 192 25.99 -2.25 5.31
CA LEU A 192 26.52 -0.90 5.52
C LEU A 192 26.69 -0.07 4.23
N PRO A 193 27.14 -0.65 3.10
CA PRO A 193 27.15 0.09 1.83
C PRO A 193 25.75 0.56 1.37
N LYS A 194 24.69 -0.23 1.59
CA LYS A 194 23.31 0.15 1.28
C LYS A 194 22.81 1.25 2.22
N LEU A 195 23.06 1.10 3.54
CA LEU A 195 22.68 2.11 4.52
C LEU A 195 23.33 3.47 4.24
N SER A 196 24.57 3.48 3.74
CA SER A 196 25.28 4.73 3.40
C SER A 196 24.63 5.53 2.26
N GLN A 197 23.74 4.91 1.47
CA GLN A 197 22.97 5.56 0.40
C GLN A 197 21.61 6.07 0.90
N MET A 198 21.19 5.69 2.11
CA MET A 198 19.89 6.08 2.69
C MET A 198 20.03 7.40 3.47
N PRO A 199 18.95 8.21 3.51
CA PRO A 199 18.91 9.39 4.37
C PRO A 199 19.12 9.03 5.84
N SER A 200 19.99 9.77 6.52
CA SER A 200 20.24 9.62 7.96
C SER A 200 19.54 10.74 8.74
N GLN A 201 19.06 10.40 9.93
CA GLN A 201 18.41 11.29 10.87
C GLN A 201 18.78 10.89 12.30
N VAL A 202 18.43 11.69 13.30
CA VAL A 202 18.48 11.26 14.69
C VAL A 202 17.43 10.18 14.91
N ILE A 203 17.83 9.05 15.53
CA ILE A 203 16.96 7.94 15.93
C ILE A 203 17.16 7.58 17.39
N HIS A 204 16.13 6.99 18.01
CA HIS A 204 16.20 6.56 19.43
C HIS A 204 17.23 5.44 19.66
N ASN A 205 17.35 4.50 18.73
CA ASN A 205 18.29 3.36 18.69
C ASN A 205 18.19 2.35 19.85
N ASP A 206 17.33 2.55 20.84
CA ASP A 206 17.21 1.68 22.00
C ASP A 206 15.74 1.41 22.40
N GLY A 207 14.90 1.08 21.40
CA GLY A 207 13.50 0.65 21.60
C GLY A 207 13.42 -0.78 22.14
N ASN A 208 14.19 -1.10 23.19
CA ASN A 208 14.17 -2.40 23.86
C ASN A 208 13.00 -2.51 24.86
N ASP A 209 12.80 -3.70 25.41
CA ASP A 209 11.71 -4.05 26.31
C ASP A 209 11.67 -3.25 27.61
N ASN A 210 12.80 -2.71 28.09
CA ASN A 210 12.88 -1.88 29.29
C ASN A 210 12.64 -0.39 29.03
N ASN A 211 12.60 0.04 27.76
CA ASN A 211 12.46 1.44 27.37
C ASN A 211 11.11 1.76 26.72
N VAL A 212 10.19 0.80 26.66
CA VAL A 212 8.85 0.96 26.10
C VAL A 212 7.83 1.00 27.23
N VAL A 213 7.03 2.07 27.30
CA VAL A 213 5.98 2.27 28.31
C VAL A 213 4.60 2.10 27.69
N MET A 214 3.76 1.29 28.34
CA MET A 214 2.43 0.93 27.89
C MET A 214 1.31 1.40 28.84
N VAL A 215 0.14 1.65 28.28
CA VAL A 215 -1.15 1.79 28.98
C VAL A 215 -2.17 0.94 28.26
N ALA A 216 -2.60 -0.15 28.88
CA ALA A 216 -3.38 -1.23 28.26
C ALA A 216 -2.66 -1.76 26.99
N ASP A 217 -3.34 -1.84 25.83
CA ASP A 217 -2.75 -2.34 24.58
C ASP A 217 -1.95 -1.28 23.78
N ASN A 218 -1.74 -0.08 24.34
CA ASN A 218 -1.11 1.00 23.60
C ASN A 218 0.26 1.36 24.18
N VAL A 219 1.28 1.45 23.32
CA VAL A 219 2.55 2.08 23.64
C VAL A 219 2.33 3.59 23.71
N VAL A 220 2.63 4.19 24.85
CA VAL A 220 2.42 5.62 25.11
C VAL A 220 3.73 6.40 25.13
N SER A 221 4.88 5.75 25.27
CA SER A 221 6.20 6.38 25.29
C SER A 221 7.31 5.41 24.94
N LEU A 222 8.38 5.95 24.34
CA LEU A 222 9.73 5.43 24.43
C LEU A 222 10.48 6.34 25.40
N ILE A 223 11.17 5.72 26.39
CA ILE A 223 11.95 6.41 27.40
C ILE A 223 13.45 6.10 27.23
N ASP A 224 14.28 6.80 27.95
CA ASP A 224 15.74 6.68 27.91
C ASP A 224 16.41 7.00 26.56
N PHE A 225 16.50 8.30 26.28
CA PHE A 225 17.20 8.86 25.12
C PHE A 225 18.73 8.87 25.26
N GLY A 226 19.30 7.93 26.07
CA GLY A 226 20.73 7.80 26.29
C GLY A 226 21.52 7.35 25.06
N ASP A 227 20.92 6.52 24.24
CA ASP A 227 21.56 5.79 23.13
C ASP A 227 21.21 6.33 21.75
N ILE A 228 20.73 7.59 21.66
CA ILE A 228 20.39 8.23 20.39
C ILE A 228 21.62 8.41 19.50
N ILE A 229 21.46 8.09 18.20
CA ILE A 229 22.50 8.20 17.18
C ILE A 229 21.96 8.87 15.91
N VAL A 230 22.86 9.21 14.99
CA VAL A 230 22.51 9.60 13.62
C VAL A 230 22.69 8.40 12.70
N ALA A 231 21.59 7.87 12.18
CA ALA A 231 21.56 6.71 11.29
C ALA A 231 20.30 6.72 10.39
N PRO A 232 20.22 5.87 9.36
CA PRO A 232 18.95 5.61 8.67
C PRO A 232 17.90 5.08 9.66
N ARG A 233 16.67 5.58 9.55
CA ARG A 233 15.56 5.27 10.47
C ARG A 233 15.25 3.77 10.59
N ILE A 234 15.50 3.01 9.52
CA ILE A 234 15.30 1.55 9.51
C ILE A 234 16.13 0.83 10.58
N CYS A 235 17.25 1.41 11.03
CA CYS A 235 18.06 0.87 12.12
C CYS A 235 17.30 0.89 13.46
N GLY A 236 16.53 1.95 13.73
CA GLY A 236 15.66 2.05 14.93
C GLY A 236 14.54 1.01 14.93
N LEU A 237 13.88 0.81 13.77
CA LEU A 237 12.88 -0.24 13.60
C LEU A 237 13.48 -1.63 13.81
N ALA A 238 14.68 -1.91 13.29
CA ALA A 238 15.34 -3.20 13.45
C ALA A 238 15.65 -3.52 14.93
N VAL A 239 15.98 -2.49 15.72
CA VAL A 239 16.17 -2.65 17.20
C VAL A 239 14.84 -3.04 17.85
N ALA A 240 13.77 -2.28 17.64
CA ALA A 240 12.47 -2.60 18.22
C ALA A 240 11.95 -3.98 17.78
N ALA A 241 12.16 -4.34 16.51
CA ALA A 241 11.79 -5.64 15.98
C ALA A 241 12.57 -6.80 16.66
N ALA A 242 13.89 -6.64 16.89
CA ALA A 242 14.71 -7.66 17.53
C ALA A 242 14.25 -8.00 18.96
N TYR A 243 13.79 -6.99 19.71
CA TYR A 243 13.26 -7.19 21.07
C TYR A 243 11.77 -7.58 21.09
N GLY A 244 11.01 -7.24 20.02
CA GLY A 244 9.61 -7.61 19.83
C GLY A 244 9.39 -9.07 19.41
N ILE A 245 10.44 -9.84 19.11
CA ILE A 245 10.32 -11.25 18.73
C ILE A 245 10.01 -12.12 19.95
N GLU A 246 8.85 -12.78 19.94
CA GLU A 246 8.41 -13.70 20.99
C GLU A 246 8.20 -15.13 20.50
N HIS A 247 7.85 -15.32 19.22
CA HIS A 247 7.60 -16.63 18.64
C HIS A 247 8.92 -17.31 18.24
N GLU A 248 9.34 -18.30 19.03
CA GLU A 248 10.59 -19.03 18.76
C GLU A 248 10.55 -19.82 17.45
N ASN A 249 9.38 -20.29 17.02
CA ASN A 249 9.23 -21.15 15.84
C ASN A 249 9.09 -20.40 14.50
N ASP A 250 8.47 -19.20 14.48
CA ASP A 250 8.40 -18.32 13.31
C ASP A 250 8.54 -16.86 13.75
N PRO A 251 9.77 -16.43 14.09
CA PRO A 251 10.02 -15.11 14.65
C PRO A 251 9.64 -13.97 13.70
N ILE A 252 9.76 -14.18 12.41
CA ILE A 252 9.47 -13.14 11.41
C ILE A 252 7.97 -12.94 11.24
N PHE A 253 7.19 -14.01 11.21
CA PHE A 253 5.73 -13.89 11.15
C PHE A 253 5.18 -13.14 12.39
N GLY A 254 5.72 -13.43 13.57
CA GLY A 254 5.31 -12.80 14.82
C GLY A 254 5.45 -11.27 14.84
N ILE A 255 6.45 -10.71 14.17
CA ILE A 255 6.73 -9.25 14.16
C ILE A 255 6.09 -8.50 12.99
N LEU A 256 5.35 -9.14 12.09
CA LEU A 256 4.69 -8.45 10.97
C LEU A 256 3.74 -7.32 11.42
N PRO A 257 2.97 -7.47 12.52
CA PRO A 257 2.16 -6.38 13.06
C PRO A 257 3.00 -5.14 13.44
N LEU A 258 4.20 -5.34 14.02
CA LEU A 258 5.10 -4.24 14.36
C LEU A 258 5.59 -3.51 13.11
N VAL A 259 6.04 -4.22 12.08
CA VAL A 259 6.48 -3.63 10.81
C VAL A 259 5.34 -2.87 10.12
N SER A 260 4.15 -3.46 10.09
CA SER A 260 2.94 -2.81 9.55
C SER A 260 2.57 -1.55 10.34
N GLY A 261 2.64 -1.60 11.68
CA GLY A 261 2.38 -0.46 12.55
C GLY A 261 3.35 0.70 12.31
N TYR A 262 4.64 0.39 12.15
CA TYR A 262 5.66 1.39 11.78
C TYR A 262 5.35 2.02 10.41
N HIS A 263 5.09 1.18 9.39
CA HIS A 263 4.79 1.64 8.04
C HIS A 263 3.57 2.57 7.99
N GLN A 264 2.56 2.34 8.85
CA GLN A 264 1.39 3.22 8.96
C GLN A 264 1.73 4.62 9.47
N ALA A 265 2.71 4.75 10.38
CA ALA A 265 3.11 6.02 10.96
C ALA A 265 4.25 6.71 10.17
N SER A 266 5.12 5.91 9.57
CA SER A 266 6.29 6.37 8.80
C SER A 266 6.53 5.40 7.64
N PRO A 267 5.99 5.67 6.43
CA PRO A 267 6.00 4.74 5.31
C PRO A 267 7.42 4.30 4.91
N LEU A 268 7.65 2.98 4.95
CA LEU A 268 8.91 2.34 4.59
C LEU A 268 9.04 2.22 3.07
N GLN A 269 10.24 2.45 2.56
CA GLN A 269 10.58 2.29 1.16
C GLN A 269 11.08 0.88 0.86
N ALA A 270 11.10 0.50 -0.43
CA ALA A 270 11.48 -0.86 -0.85
C ALA A 270 12.93 -1.23 -0.47
N ASP A 271 13.86 -0.28 -0.55
CA ASP A 271 15.26 -0.45 -0.16
C ASP A 271 15.45 -0.61 1.35
N GLU A 272 14.64 0.11 2.16
CA GLU A 272 14.60 -0.06 3.63
C GLU A 272 14.12 -1.47 4.01
N LEU A 273 13.04 -1.96 3.38
CA LEU A 273 12.52 -3.30 3.62
C LEU A 273 13.50 -4.40 3.24
N ALA A 274 14.33 -4.18 2.21
CA ALA A 274 15.34 -5.15 1.76
C ALA A 274 16.51 -5.34 2.75
N VAL A 275 16.74 -4.42 3.67
CA VAL A 275 17.80 -4.51 4.67
C VAL A 275 17.28 -4.84 6.07
N LEU A 276 15.97 -4.84 6.30
CA LEU A 276 15.40 -4.98 7.64
C LEU A 276 15.75 -6.33 8.30
N PHE A 277 15.58 -7.46 7.59
CA PHE A 277 15.90 -8.78 8.16
C PHE A 277 17.39 -8.93 8.51
N PRO A 278 18.33 -8.62 7.62
CA PRO A 278 19.75 -8.58 7.99
C PRO A 278 20.07 -7.68 9.20
N LEU A 279 19.42 -6.52 9.31
CA LEU A 279 19.61 -5.61 10.46
C LEU A 279 19.09 -6.19 11.77
N ILE A 280 17.95 -6.88 11.75
CA ILE A 280 17.43 -7.59 12.93
C ILE A 280 18.46 -8.65 13.39
N LYS A 281 18.98 -9.47 12.47
CA LYS A 281 20.02 -10.46 12.77
C LYS A 281 21.28 -9.78 13.33
N THR A 282 21.69 -8.67 12.73
CA THR A 282 22.85 -7.89 13.18
C THR A 282 22.65 -7.35 14.59
N ARG A 283 21.47 -6.84 14.95
CA ARG A 283 21.18 -6.36 16.31
C ARG A 283 21.28 -7.48 17.35
N ILE A 284 20.76 -8.65 17.04
CA ILE A 284 20.84 -9.82 17.93
C ILE A 284 22.28 -10.29 18.07
N ALA A 285 23.05 -10.38 16.97
CA ALA A 285 24.47 -10.71 17.00
C ALA A 285 25.28 -9.68 17.82
N THR A 286 24.99 -8.38 17.67
CA THR A 286 25.56 -7.30 18.46
C THR A 286 25.30 -7.53 19.96
N SER A 287 24.06 -7.86 20.34
CA SER A 287 23.68 -8.13 21.73
C SER A 287 24.49 -9.29 22.33
N ILE A 288 24.68 -10.37 21.55
CA ILE A 288 25.49 -11.53 21.98
C ILE A 288 26.97 -11.13 22.20
N VAL A 289 27.59 -10.38 21.29
CA VAL A 289 28.99 -9.94 21.43
C VAL A 289 29.16 -8.95 22.58
N MET A 290 28.25 -7.98 22.71
CA MET A 290 28.30 -7.00 23.81
C MET A 290 28.16 -7.67 25.17
N ALA A 291 27.26 -8.64 25.31
CA ALA A 291 27.15 -9.43 26.55
C ALA A 291 28.43 -10.24 26.83
N ALA A 292 29.08 -10.79 25.81
CA ALA A 292 30.37 -11.49 25.98
C ALA A 292 31.50 -10.52 26.44
N ILE A 293 31.55 -9.30 25.87
CA ILE A 293 32.50 -8.24 26.29
C ILE A 293 32.27 -7.86 27.77
N GLN A 294 31.00 -7.62 28.14
CA GLN A 294 30.62 -7.22 29.50
C GLN A 294 30.89 -8.34 30.51
N SER A 295 30.57 -9.60 30.18
CA SER A 295 30.88 -10.76 31.03
C SER A 295 32.37 -10.96 31.22
N ALA A 296 33.19 -10.70 30.20
CA ALA A 296 34.65 -10.75 30.31
C ALA A 296 35.20 -9.64 31.24
N ALA A 297 34.54 -8.46 31.23
CA ALA A 297 34.93 -7.34 32.10
C ALA A 297 34.40 -7.46 33.53
N SER A 298 33.27 -8.15 33.74
CA SER A 298 32.59 -8.29 35.04
C SER A 298 32.05 -9.71 35.25
N PRO A 299 32.91 -10.72 35.53
CA PRO A 299 32.51 -12.14 35.54
C PRO A 299 31.49 -12.53 36.63
N ASP A 300 31.32 -11.72 37.66
CA ASP A 300 30.46 -11.99 38.81
C ASP A 300 29.02 -11.43 38.65
N ASN A 301 28.67 -10.82 37.48
CA ASN A 301 27.38 -10.21 37.25
C ASN A 301 26.45 -11.17 36.50
N GLU A 302 25.66 -11.97 37.23
CA GLU A 302 24.69 -12.93 36.69
C GLU A 302 23.55 -12.27 35.87
N TYR A 303 23.26 -10.98 36.07
CA TYR A 303 22.22 -10.25 35.34
C TYR A 303 22.51 -10.17 33.83
N LEU A 304 23.78 -10.13 33.45
CA LEU A 304 24.22 -10.10 32.04
C LEU A 304 23.95 -11.41 31.29
N LEU A 305 23.67 -12.50 31.99
CA LEU A 305 23.44 -13.82 31.40
C LEU A 305 21.96 -14.10 31.04
N ILE A 306 21.02 -13.37 31.64
CA ILE A 306 19.57 -13.65 31.51
C ILE A 306 19.09 -13.43 30.06
N SER A 307 19.52 -12.40 29.37
CA SER A 307 19.17 -12.13 27.98
C SER A 307 19.91 -13.01 26.97
N GLN A 308 21.03 -13.63 27.35
CA GLN A 308 21.88 -14.40 26.44
C GLN A 308 21.20 -15.67 25.93
N GLU A 309 20.49 -16.42 26.77
CA GLU A 309 19.85 -17.68 26.35
C GLU A 309 18.80 -17.45 25.29
N LYS A 310 17.95 -16.40 25.46
CA LYS A 310 16.94 -16.01 24.47
C LYS A 310 17.58 -15.67 23.11
N PHE A 311 18.57 -14.79 23.11
CA PHE A 311 19.21 -14.35 21.85
C PHE A 311 20.07 -15.42 21.19
N THR A 312 20.66 -16.34 21.96
CA THR A 312 21.41 -17.48 21.45
C THR A 312 20.50 -18.46 20.68
N LYS A 313 19.32 -18.75 21.20
CA LYS A 313 18.32 -19.57 20.49
C LYS A 313 17.78 -18.83 19.27
N LEU A 314 17.46 -17.55 19.42
CA LEU A 314 16.88 -16.73 18.37
C LEU A 314 17.81 -16.57 17.16
N ILE A 315 19.13 -16.35 17.39
CA ILE A 315 20.08 -16.22 16.27
C ILE A 315 20.16 -17.48 15.44
N GLN A 316 20.05 -18.68 16.07
CA GLN A 316 20.02 -19.96 15.36
C GLN A 316 18.77 -20.11 14.49
N THR A 317 17.60 -19.75 15.03
CA THR A 317 16.33 -19.78 14.29
C THR A 317 16.37 -18.81 13.11
N LEU A 318 16.86 -17.59 13.31
CA LEU A 318 16.98 -16.59 12.25
C LEU A 318 18.03 -16.92 11.19
N ASP A 319 19.06 -17.68 11.59
CA ASP A 319 20.09 -18.12 10.65
C ASP A 319 19.56 -19.19 9.68
N ALA A 320 18.63 -20.02 10.14
CA ALA A 320 17.93 -21.01 9.32
C ALA A 320 16.78 -20.42 8.48
N ALA A 321 16.35 -19.19 8.78
CA ALA A 321 15.23 -18.55 8.07
C ALA A 321 15.64 -18.02 6.69
N SER A 322 14.76 -18.17 5.70
CA SER A 322 14.96 -17.62 4.35
C SER A 322 15.03 -16.09 4.38
N ASN A 323 16.08 -15.53 3.78
CA ASN A 323 16.20 -14.09 3.57
C ASN A 323 15.12 -13.55 2.63
N ASP A 324 14.87 -14.25 1.52
CA ASP A 324 13.86 -13.87 0.53
C ASP A 324 12.46 -13.89 1.14
N LEU A 325 12.07 -14.99 1.80
CA LEU A 325 10.74 -15.10 2.40
C LEU A 325 10.52 -14.04 3.49
N SER A 326 11.53 -13.76 4.31
CA SER A 326 11.47 -12.71 5.34
C SER A 326 11.26 -11.33 4.72
N HIS A 327 12.04 -11.00 3.69
CA HIS A 327 11.89 -9.75 2.94
C HIS A 327 10.50 -9.64 2.29
N PHE A 328 10.02 -10.71 1.64
CA PHE A 328 8.73 -10.72 0.98
C PHE A 328 7.55 -10.59 1.98
N ARG A 329 7.67 -11.18 3.17
CA ARG A 329 6.73 -11.00 4.27
C ARG A 329 6.65 -9.55 4.74
N PHE A 330 7.78 -8.86 4.92
CA PHE A 330 7.80 -7.45 5.28
C PHE A 330 7.16 -6.56 4.21
N ARG A 331 7.44 -6.83 2.93
CA ARG A 331 6.80 -6.13 1.82
C ARG A 331 5.29 -6.32 1.84
N SER A 332 4.84 -7.56 1.99
CA SER A 332 3.41 -7.91 2.04
C SER A 332 2.71 -7.25 3.24
N ALA A 333 3.34 -7.21 4.42
CA ALA A 333 2.82 -6.53 5.61
C ALA A 333 2.67 -5.02 5.43
N CYS A 334 3.50 -4.41 4.56
CA CYS A 334 3.42 -3.01 4.17
C CYS A 334 2.49 -2.75 2.97
N GLY A 335 1.81 -3.77 2.43
CA GLY A 335 0.89 -3.65 1.30
C GLY A 335 1.55 -3.63 -0.09
N TYR A 336 2.86 -3.87 -0.17
CA TYR A 336 3.56 -4.09 -1.44
C TYR A 336 3.34 -5.52 -1.93
N GLU A 337 3.53 -5.75 -3.23
CA GLU A 337 3.66 -7.11 -3.76
C GLU A 337 4.85 -7.81 -3.07
N GLY A 338 4.62 -9.02 -2.52
CA GLY A 338 5.64 -9.72 -1.72
C GLY A 338 6.94 -9.89 -2.49
N ASN A 339 6.93 -10.66 -3.60
CA ASN A 339 8.09 -10.74 -4.48
C ASN A 339 8.09 -9.58 -5.49
N PRO A 340 9.08 -8.67 -5.47
CA PRO A 340 9.12 -7.50 -6.36
C PRO A 340 9.30 -7.85 -7.83
N THR A 341 9.87 -9.03 -8.16
CA THR A 341 10.12 -9.46 -9.55
C THR A 341 8.94 -10.19 -10.19
N SER A 342 7.96 -10.60 -9.39
CA SER A 342 6.81 -11.40 -9.83
C SER A 342 6.04 -10.77 -11.00
N ARG A 343 5.85 -9.46 -10.94
CA ARG A 343 5.14 -8.71 -11.99
C ARG A 343 5.87 -8.75 -13.33
N GLU A 344 7.19 -8.56 -13.31
CA GLU A 344 8.00 -8.61 -14.54
C GLU A 344 7.98 -9.99 -15.18
N VAL A 345 8.09 -11.07 -14.39
CA VAL A 345 7.97 -12.45 -14.87
C VAL A 345 6.62 -12.66 -15.56
N ARG A 346 5.52 -12.25 -14.93
CA ARG A 346 4.17 -12.39 -15.51
C ARG A 346 4.02 -11.60 -16.81
N HIS A 347 4.48 -10.36 -16.85
CA HIS A 347 4.47 -9.55 -18.07
C HIS A 347 5.30 -10.17 -19.18
N TRP A 348 6.49 -10.69 -18.87
CA TRP A 348 7.33 -11.33 -19.87
C TRP A 348 6.67 -12.58 -20.47
N ILE A 349 6.08 -13.46 -19.65
CA ILE A 349 5.34 -14.64 -20.14
C ILE A 349 4.21 -14.21 -21.09
N GLN A 350 3.52 -13.11 -20.79
CA GLN A 350 2.39 -12.60 -21.59
C GLN A 350 2.79 -11.86 -22.86
N SER A 351 4.03 -11.37 -22.93
CA SER A 351 4.49 -10.53 -24.06
C SER A 351 4.43 -11.23 -25.42
N GLY A 352 4.23 -12.58 -25.43
CA GLY A 352 4.28 -13.40 -26.64
C GLY A 352 5.72 -13.67 -27.13
N ILE A 353 6.75 -13.19 -26.42
CA ILE A 353 8.15 -13.44 -26.71
C ILE A 353 8.53 -14.90 -26.44
N PRO A 354 8.21 -15.50 -25.25
CA PRO A 354 8.54 -16.87 -25.00
C PRO A 354 7.69 -17.84 -25.81
N ARG A 355 8.32 -18.89 -26.34
CA ARG A 355 7.60 -20.05 -26.87
C ARG A 355 7.01 -20.84 -25.72
N ILE A 356 5.69 -21.00 -25.68
CA ILE A 356 4.98 -21.78 -24.66
C ILE A 356 4.39 -23.01 -25.33
N ALA A 357 4.66 -24.21 -24.76
CA ALA A 357 4.13 -25.48 -25.19
C ALA A 357 3.13 -26.04 -24.17
N ASP A 358 2.25 -26.96 -24.62
CA ASP A 358 1.34 -27.67 -23.72
C ASP A 358 2.11 -28.60 -22.78
N VAL A 359 1.67 -28.68 -21.53
CA VAL A 359 2.27 -29.55 -20.48
C VAL A 359 1.90 -31.02 -20.67
N VAL A 360 0.75 -31.31 -21.30
CA VAL A 360 0.26 -32.64 -21.61
C VAL A 360 -0.23 -32.73 -23.06
N MET A 361 -0.29 -33.94 -23.60
CA MET A 361 -0.81 -34.18 -24.95
C MET A 361 -2.00 -35.19 -24.89
N PRO A 362 -3.07 -35.00 -25.70
CA PRO A 362 -3.30 -33.92 -26.67
C PRO A 362 -3.41 -32.54 -25.99
N PRO A 363 -3.29 -31.43 -26.76
CA PRO A 363 -3.32 -30.06 -26.24
C PRO A 363 -4.48 -29.79 -25.32
N LEU A 364 -4.25 -28.99 -24.24
CA LEU A 364 -5.27 -28.68 -23.24
C LEU A 364 -6.52 -28.03 -23.83
N ALA A 365 -6.35 -27.18 -24.85
CA ALA A 365 -7.45 -26.49 -25.52
C ALA A 365 -8.43 -27.48 -26.19
N ASP A 366 -7.94 -28.54 -26.78
CA ASP A 366 -8.70 -29.47 -27.59
C ASP A 366 -9.17 -30.74 -26.82
N THR A 367 -8.69 -30.89 -25.57
CA THR A 367 -8.98 -32.08 -24.76
C THR A 367 -10.29 -31.93 -24.00
N PRO A 368 -11.23 -32.89 -24.05
CA PRO A 368 -12.41 -32.93 -23.19
C PRO A 368 -11.98 -32.96 -21.71
N LYS A 369 -12.38 -31.99 -20.94
CA LYS A 369 -11.91 -31.78 -19.57
C LYS A 369 -13.06 -31.51 -18.62
N MET A 370 -12.81 -31.74 -17.32
CA MET A 370 -13.69 -31.40 -16.22
C MET A 370 -12.87 -30.79 -15.09
N TRP A 371 -13.52 -30.08 -14.17
CA TRP A 371 -12.91 -29.54 -12.97
C TRP A 371 -13.39 -30.28 -11.73
N PHE A 372 -12.48 -30.46 -10.77
CA PHE A 372 -12.83 -30.90 -9.43
C PHE A 372 -12.97 -29.69 -8.52
N ASP A 373 -13.99 -29.73 -7.67
CA ASP A 373 -14.18 -28.76 -6.57
C ASP A 373 -13.86 -29.47 -5.25
N TRP A 374 -12.64 -29.29 -4.76
CA TRP A 374 -12.17 -29.80 -3.46
C TRP A 374 -12.18 -28.76 -2.37
N SER A 375 -12.83 -27.61 -2.60
CA SER A 375 -12.94 -26.56 -1.60
C SER A 375 -13.56 -27.08 -0.29
N ILE A 376 -13.23 -26.42 0.81
CA ILE A 376 -13.78 -26.75 2.14
C ILE A 376 -15.31 -26.70 2.21
N THR A 377 -15.97 -26.06 1.25
CA THR A 377 -17.43 -25.95 1.13
C THR A 377 -18.03 -27.05 0.24
N SER A 378 -17.22 -27.75 -0.52
CA SER A 378 -17.66 -28.79 -1.44
C SER A 378 -18.01 -30.09 -0.68
N GLN A 379 -19.06 -30.78 -1.13
CA GLN A 379 -19.45 -32.07 -0.62
C GLN A 379 -19.47 -33.11 -1.75
N GLY A 380 -18.74 -34.20 -1.54
CA GLY A 380 -18.79 -35.34 -2.46
C GLY A 380 -17.81 -35.31 -3.64
N ALA A 381 -16.78 -34.48 -3.59
CA ALA A 381 -15.68 -34.52 -4.55
C ALA A 381 -14.93 -35.87 -4.47
N PRO A 382 -14.54 -36.47 -5.62
CA PRO A 382 -13.82 -37.74 -5.65
C PRO A 382 -12.44 -37.59 -5.00
N LYS A 383 -12.06 -38.56 -4.16
CA LYS A 383 -10.78 -38.52 -3.41
C LYS A 383 -9.82 -39.64 -3.77
N THR A 384 -10.35 -40.77 -4.22
CA THR A 384 -9.53 -41.95 -4.58
C THR A 384 -9.33 -42.04 -6.09
N SER A 385 -8.28 -42.74 -6.52
CA SER A 385 -7.99 -42.98 -7.94
C SER A 385 -9.17 -43.57 -8.70
N ASP A 386 -9.88 -44.56 -8.07
CA ASP A 386 -11.06 -45.16 -8.66
C ASP A 386 -12.23 -44.20 -8.83
N GLU A 387 -12.52 -43.36 -7.79
CA GLU A 387 -13.58 -42.35 -7.84
C GLU A 387 -13.29 -41.28 -8.90
N ILE A 388 -12.03 -40.82 -9.00
CA ILE A 388 -11.58 -39.85 -10.01
C ILE A 388 -11.75 -40.47 -11.41
N THR A 389 -11.30 -41.68 -11.62
CA THR A 389 -11.43 -42.37 -12.91
C THR A 389 -12.89 -42.56 -13.32
N VAL A 390 -13.77 -42.94 -12.37
CA VAL A 390 -15.21 -43.07 -12.60
C VAL A 390 -15.84 -41.71 -12.93
N ALA A 391 -15.49 -40.63 -12.19
CA ALA A 391 -16.00 -39.28 -12.44
C ALA A 391 -15.61 -38.80 -13.83
N MET A 392 -14.34 -38.94 -14.23
CA MET A 392 -13.85 -38.53 -15.56
C MET A 392 -14.57 -39.31 -16.68
N ARG A 393 -14.72 -40.64 -16.50
CA ARG A 393 -15.45 -41.47 -17.49
C ARG A 393 -16.91 -41.08 -17.65
N ASN A 394 -17.60 -40.82 -16.53
CA ASN A 394 -19.00 -40.38 -16.54
C ASN A 394 -19.19 -39.03 -17.20
N ALA A 395 -18.23 -38.12 -17.05
CA ALA A 395 -18.21 -36.80 -17.70
C ALA A 395 -17.74 -36.84 -19.17
N GLY A 396 -17.20 -38.01 -19.64
CA GLY A 396 -16.57 -38.11 -20.96
C GLY A 396 -15.27 -37.28 -21.06
N ALA A 397 -14.65 -36.95 -19.92
CA ALA A 397 -13.43 -36.15 -19.84
C ALA A 397 -12.19 -37.06 -19.97
N ALA A 398 -11.23 -36.63 -20.77
CA ALA A 398 -9.93 -37.23 -20.86
C ALA A 398 -8.91 -36.65 -19.86
N LEU A 399 -9.22 -35.47 -19.34
CA LEU A 399 -8.43 -34.77 -18.34
C LEU A 399 -9.35 -34.21 -17.24
N ALA A 400 -8.91 -34.24 -15.99
CA ALA A 400 -9.55 -33.46 -14.93
C ALA A 400 -8.57 -32.47 -14.34
N ILE A 401 -9.08 -31.30 -13.86
CA ILE A 401 -8.29 -30.17 -13.40
C ILE A 401 -8.62 -29.88 -11.94
N GLY A 402 -7.58 -29.79 -11.10
CA GLY A 402 -7.63 -29.30 -9.74
C GLY A 402 -7.22 -27.82 -9.70
N ASN A 403 -8.01 -27.01 -9.00
CA ASN A 403 -7.92 -25.56 -9.07
C ASN A 403 -6.70 -24.97 -8.35
N PHE A 404 -6.20 -23.85 -8.87
CA PHE A 404 -5.27 -22.93 -8.22
C PHE A 404 -5.99 -22.12 -7.14
N CYS A 405 -5.27 -21.78 -6.05
CA CYS A 405 -5.78 -21.02 -4.91
C CYS A 405 -7.04 -21.59 -4.23
N GLU A 406 -7.29 -22.87 -4.42
CA GLU A 406 -8.39 -23.57 -3.78
C GLU A 406 -8.06 -23.95 -2.34
N ASN A 407 -8.86 -23.46 -1.39
CA ASN A 407 -8.73 -23.84 0.02
C ASN A 407 -9.34 -25.22 0.25
N ARG A 408 -8.50 -26.23 0.44
CA ARG A 408 -8.87 -27.65 0.46
C ARG A 408 -8.79 -28.25 1.87
N ASN A 409 -9.67 -29.21 2.15
CA ASN A 409 -9.66 -29.99 3.39
C ASN A 409 -8.94 -31.35 3.29
N VAL A 410 -8.22 -31.60 2.21
CA VAL A 410 -7.52 -32.87 1.95
C VAL A 410 -6.09 -32.92 2.51
N TYR A 411 -5.57 -31.79 2.98
CA TYR A 411 -4.19 -31.67 3.49
C TYR A 411 -4.14 -31.96 5.00
N GLU A 412 -4.16 -33.27 5.38
CA GLU A 412 -4.32 -33.71 6.77
C GLU A 412 -3.02 -34.17 7.46
N GLY A 413 -1.85 -34.17 6.81
CA GLY A 413 -0.57 -34.60 7.39
C GLY A 413 0.12 -33.54 8.27
N ASP A 414 1.02 -33.96 9.17
CA ASP A 414 1.84 -33.07 10.01
C ASP A 414 2.76 -32.16 9.18
N ASN A 415 3.13 -32.60 7.97
CA ASN A 415 3.91 -31.82 7.00
C ASN A 415 3.21 -30.55 6.51
N TYR A 416 1.90 -30.40 6.74
CA TYR A 416 1.15 -29.18 6.42
C TYR A 416 0.98 -28.24 7.59
N GLU A 417 1.45 -28.61 8.78
CA GLU A 417 1.50 -27.69 9.90
C GLU A 417 2.61 -26.66 9.72
N VAL A 418 2.35 -25.40 10.07
CA VAL A 418 3.35 -24.34 10.11
C VAL A 418 3.52 -23.84 11.53
N ALA A 419 4.70 -23.33 11.84
CA ALA A 419 5.07 -22.86 13.17
C ALA A 419 4.14 -21.75 13.72
N SER A 420 3.46 -21.01 12.86
CA SER A 420 2.53 -19.93 13.20
C SER A 420 1.12 -20.39 13.60
N ALA A 421 0.91 -21.64 13.92
CA ALA A 421 -0.38 -22.28 14.27
C ALA A 421 -1.45 -22.26 13.16
N THR A 422 -1.13 -21.82 11.95
CA THR A 422 -2.03 -21.80 10.80
C THR A 422 -1.63 -22.91 9.84
N ARG A 423 -2.52 -23.90 9.65
CA ARG A 423 -2.27 -25.02 8.73
C ARG A 423 -2.25 -24.52 7.27
N ARG A 424 -1.38 -25.11 6.44
CA ARG A 424 -1.37 -24.88 4.99
C ARG A 424 -2.55 -25.63 4.37
N THR A 425 -3.44 -24.91 3.69
CA THR A 425 -4.68 -25.47 3.12
C THR A 425 -4.98 -24.97 1.71
N VAL A 426 -4.25 -23.96 1.22
CA VAL A 426 -4.53 -23.34 -0.07
C VAL A 426 -3.56 -23.83 -1.13
N HIS A 427 -4.05 -24.51 -2.15
CA HIS A 427 -3.30 -25.10 -3.25
C HIS A 427 -2.66 -24.03 -4.15
N LEU A 428 -1.37 -24.15 -4.46
CA LEU A 428 -0.58 -23.13 -5.20
C LEU A 428 -0.21 -23.55 -6.64
N GLY A 429 -0.68 -24.70 -7.10
CA GLY A 429 -0.48 -25.18 -8.44
C GLY A 429 -1.80 -25.43 -9.17
N VAL A 430 -1.70 -26.03 -10.33
CA VAL A 430 -2.82 -26.65 -11.06
C VAL A 430 -2.51 -28.12 -11.18
N ASP A 431 -3.46 -28.97 -10.73
CA ASP A 431 -3.34 -30.42 -10.88
C ASP A 431 -3.99 -30.87 -12.18
N LEU A 432 -3.25 -31.63 -12.99
CA LEU A 432 -3.73 -32.20 -14.26
C LEU A 432 -3.84 -33.68 -14.09
N PHE A 433 -5.06 -34.20 -13.87
CA PHE A 433 -5.35 -35.64 -13.67
C PHE A 433 -5.53 -36.36 -15.00
N ALA A 434 -4.71 -37.38 -15.24
CA ALA A 434 -4.79 -38.26 -16.36
C ALA A 434 -4.25 -39.66 -15.97
N PRO A 435 -4.43 -40.70 -16.76
CA PRO A 435 -3.89 -42.03 -16.44
C PRO A 435 -2.38 -42.03 -16.20
N ALA A 436 -1.89 -42.86 -15.26
CA ALA A 436 -0.46 -43.04 -15.07
C ALA A 436 0.25 -43.39 -16.39
N GLY A 437 1.49 -42.93 -16.57
CA GLY A 437 2.24 -43.08 -17.82
C GLY A 437 1.92 -42.00 -18.88
N THR A 438 0.98 -41.08 -18.64
CA THR A 438 0.74 -39.94 -19.53
C THR A 438 1.99 -39.07 -19.58
N SER A 439 2.48 -38.73 -20.80
CA SER A 439 3.67 -37.92 -20.99
C SER A 439 3.46 -36.48 -20.52
N VAL A 440 4.47 -35.92 -19.84
CA VAL A 440 4.55 -34.57 -19.35
C VAL A 440 5.65 -33.82 -20.09
N TYR A 441 5.34 -32.63 -20.59
CA TYR A 441 6.20 -31.83 -21.45
C TYR A 441 6.61 -30.52 -20.77
N ALA A 442 7.81 -30.04 -21.11
CA ALA A 442 8.27 -28.73 -20.64
C ALA A 442 7.43 -27.61 -21.27
N ALA A 443 6.89 -26.75 -20.46
CA ALA A 443 6.10 -25.59 -20.91
C ALA A 443 6.94 -24.50 -21.60
N LEU A 444 8.18 -24.33 -21.19
CA LEU A 444 9.07 -23.23 -21.59
C LEU A 444 10.50 -23.75 -21.82
N ASP A 445 11.29 -23.01 -22.63
CA ASP A 445 12.73 -23.25 -22.73
C ASP A 445 13.41 -22.96 -21.39
N GLY A 446 14.35 -23.83 -20.97
CA GLY A 446 15.04 -23.67 -19.70
C GLY A 446 16.12 -24.68 -19.44
N VAL A 447 16.50 -24.84 -18.19
CA VAL A 447 17.47 -25.83 -17.72
C VAL A 447 16.96 -26.54 -16.49
N VAL A 448 17.34 -27.80 -16.29
CA VAL A 448 17.04 -28.52 -15.05
C VAL A 448 17.80 -27.85 -13.90
N GLU A 449 17.07 -27.26 -12.99
CA GLU A 449 17.65 -26.63 -11.79
C GLU A 449 17.79 -27.62 -10.65
N LEU A 450 16.69 -28.32 -10.35
CA LEU A 450 16.60 -29.28 -9.26
C LEU A 450 15.71 -30.46 -9.69
N PHE A 451 15.92 -31.61 -9.09
CA PHE A 451 15.00 -32.74 -9.15
C PHE A 451 15.23 -33.65 -7.94
N ASN A 452 14.19 -34.33 -7.45
CA ASN A 452 14.24 -35.19 -6.28
C ASN A 452 13.06 -36.16 -6.28
N ASP A 453 13.13 -37.20 -5.41
CA ASP A 453 11.99 -38.07 -5.05
C ASP A 453 11.57 -37.71 -3.59
N ASN A 454 10.60 -36.81 -3.44
CA ASN A 454 10.07 -36.35 -2.16
C ASN A 454 9.05 -37.38 -1.65
N PHE A 455 9.52 -38.43 -0.94
CA PHE A 455 8.75 -39.59 -0.56
C PHE A 455 7.95 -39.49 0.76
N ALA A 456 7.91 -38.33 1.40
CA ALA A 456 7.04 -38.13 2.57
C ALA A 456 5.55 -38.30 2.17
N PRO A 457 4.69 -38.85 3.04
CA PRO A 457 3.28 -39.05 2.70
C PRO A 457 2.61 -37.74 2.29
N LEU A 458 1.89 -37.76 1.15
CA LEU A 458 1.18 -36.61 0.59
C LEU A 458 2.09 -35.43 0.17
N ASP A 459 3.39 -35.66 -0.05
CA ASP A 459 4.34 -34.73 -0.64
C ASP A 459 4.28 -34.78 -2.17
N TYR A 460 5.24 -34.19 -2.89
CA TYR A 460 5.31 -34.16 -4.36
C TYR A 460 5.67 -35.51 -5.03
N GLY A 461 6.22 -36.47 -4.29
CA GLY A 461 6.84 -37.64 -4.93
C GLY A 461 8.01 -37.22 -5.83
N PRO A 462 8.23 -37.91 -6.98
CA PRO A 462 9.21 -37.47 -7.96
C PRO A 462 8.85 -36.10 -8.55
N VAL A 463 9.79 -35.15 -8.44
CA VAL A 463 9.61 -33.72 -8.79
C VAL A 463 10.77 -33.24 -9.64
N ILE A 464 10.46 -32.37 -10.63
CA ILE A 464 11.42 -31.68 -11.50
C ILE A 464 11.16 -30.19 -11.41
N VAL A 465 12.21 -29.39 -11.23
CA VAL A 465 12.16 -27.91 -11.26
C VAL A 465 13.05 -27.42 -12.40
N LEU A 466 12.45 -26.72 -13.34
CA LEU A 466 13.15 -26.08 -14.46
C LEU A 466 13.33 -24.59 -14.17
N ARG A 467 14.55 -24.08 -14.38
CA ARG A 467 14.86 -22.66 -14.32
C ARG A 467 14.74 -22.03 -15.70
N HIS A 468 14.11 -20.86 -15.73
CA HIS A 468 13.92 -19.98 -16.88
C HIS A 468 14.47 -18.60 -16.57
N GLU A 469 14.63 -17.78 -17.60
CA GLU A 469 15.01 -16.36 -17.44
C GLU A 469 14.16 -15.48 -18.36
N THR A 470 13.76 -14.32 -17.85
CA THR A 470 13.12 -13.28 -18.67
C THR A 470 14.15 -12.67 -19.63
N GLY A 471 13.69 -11.87 -20.59
CA GLY A 471 14.59 -11.14 -21.51
C GLY A 471 15.59 -10.21 -20.81
N ASN A 472 15.31 -9.80 -19.58
CA ASN A 472 16.18 -8.99 -18.73
C ASN A 472 17.04 -9.81 -17.75
N GLY A 473 17.00 -11.14 -17.86
CA GLY A 473 17.81 -12.04 -17.02
C GLY A 473 17.23 -12.30 -15.62
N ILE A 474 15.96 -12.00 -15.36
CA ILE A 474 15.30 -12.33 -14.09
C ILE A 474 14.96 -13.82 -14.09
N PRO A 475 15.44 -14.60 -13.10
CA PRO A 475 15.15 -16.02 -13.00
C PRO A 475 13.73 -16.26 -12.49
N PHE A 476 13.12 -17.34 -12.99
CA PHE A 476 11.85 -17.90 -12.49
C PHE A 476 11.82 -19.39 -12.81
N TRP A 477 10.86 -20.13 -12.24
CA TRP A 477 10.86 -21.59 -12.33
C TRP A 477 9.49 -22.15 -12.65
N THR A 478 9.48 -23.34 -13.26
CA THR A 478 8.31 -24.22 -13.34
C THR A 478 8.61 -25.53 -12.59
N LEU A 479 7.66 -25.94 -11.75
CA LEU A 479 7.73 -27.17 -10.98
C LEU A 479 6.71 -28.17 -11.53
N TYR A 480 7.14 -29.42 -11.69
CA TYR A 480 6.36 -30.56 -12.13
C TYR A 480 6.47 -31.65 -11.07
N GLY A 481 5.39 -31.91 -10.33
CA GLY A 481 5.30 -32.92 -9.27
C GLY A 481 4.52 -34.17 -9.69
N HIS A 482 4.55 -35.16 -8.84
CA HIS A 482 3.82 -36.47 -8.99
C HIS A 482 4.18 -37.23 -10.23
N LEU A 483 5.46 -37.23 -10.58
CA LEU A 483 6.01 -37.86 -11.76
C LEU A 483 6.36 -39.36 -11.51
N SER A 484 6.72 -40.07 -12.57
CA SER A 484 7.25 -41.44 -12.41
C SER A 484 8.74 -41.40 -12.01
N ARG A 485 9.18 -42.32 -11.16
CA ARG A 485 10.60 -42.46 -10.78
C ARG A 485 11.57 -42.66 -11.94
N PRO A 486 11.23 -43.42 -12.99
CA PRO A 486 12.09 -43.55 -14.17
C PRO A 486 12.38 -42.23 -14.88
N SER A 487 11.50 -41.25 -14.78
CA SER A 487 11.68 -39.92 -15.37
C SER A 487 12.88 -39.15 -14.80
N LEU A 488 13.29 -39.42 -13.57
CA LEU A 488 14.44 -38.76 -12.94
C LEU A 488 15.80 -39.32 -13.42
N VAL A 489 15.83 -40.53 -13.94
CA VAL A 489 17.09 -41.25 -14.30
C VAL A 489 17.93 -40.51 -15.36
N PRO A 490 17.34 -39.90 -16.44
CA PRO A 490 18.12 -39.26 -17.51
C PRO A 490 18.49 -37.80 -17.17
N LEU A 491 18.21 -37.30 -15.96
CA LEU A 491 18.39 -35.91 -15.57
C LEU A 491 19.75 -35.62 -14.93
N TYR A 492 20.23 -34.43 -15.14
CA TYR A 492 21.35 -33.84 -14.40
C TYR A 492 21.15 -32.30 -14.31
N ILE A 493 21.65 -31.69 -13.26
CA ILE A 493 21.54 -30.25 -13.04
C ILE A 493 22.25 -29.52 -14.19
N GLY A 494 21.59 -28.49 -14.75
CA GLY A 494 22.04 -27.73 -15.90
C GLY A 494 21.73 -28.36 -17.27
N LYS A 495 20.98 -29.50 -17.31
CA LYS A 495 20.54 -30.10 -18.60
C LYS A 495 19.62 -29.09 -19.32
N PRO A 496 19.95 -28.68 -20.56
CA PRO A 496 19.07 -27.83 -21.36
C PRO A 496 17.81 -28.59 -21.77
N ILE A 497 16.67 -27.90 -21.71
CA ILE A 497 15.33 -28.40 -22.06
C ILE A 497 14.67 -27.36 -22.96
N SER A 498 14.05 -27.79 -24.05
CA SER A 498 13.28 -26.94 -24.95
C SER A 498 11.78 -27.06 -24.67
N ALA A 499 11.03 -25.99 -24.90
CA ALA A 499 9.56 -26.01 -24.79
C ALA A 499 8.99 -27.09 -25.72
N GLY A 500 8.16 -28.00 -25.16
CA GLY A 500 7.61 -29.16 -25.86
C GLY A 500 8.47 -30.42 -25.81
N ASP A 501 9.66 -30.41 -25.17
CA ASP A 501 10.40 -31.65 -24.90
C ASP A 501 9.64 -32.48 -23.85
N GLU A 502 9.53 -33.78 -24.05
CA GLU A 502 9.03 -34.73 -23.06
C GLU A 502 10.06 -34.85 -21.93
N ILE A 503 9.67 -34.44 -20.71
CA ILE A 503 10.57 -34.43 -19.55
C ILE A 503 10.28 -35.55 -18.56
N ALA A 504 9.02 -36.07 -18.55
CA ALA A 504 8.57 -37.05 -17.59
C ALA A 504 7.31 -37.78 -18.07
N THR A 505 6.87 -38.74 -17.26
CA THR A 505 5.51 -39.31 -17.31
C THR A 505 4.86 -39.22 -15.94
N MET A 506 3.53 -39.18 -15.87
CA MET A 506 2.79 -39.20 -14.61
C MET A 506 3.01 -40.53 -13.87
N GLY A 507 3.25 -40.47 -12.57
CA GLY A 507 3.51 -41.64 -11.73
C GLY A 507 2.25 -42.38 -11.34
N GLU A 508 2.44 -43.65 -10.97
CA GLU A 508 1.42 -44.48 -10.31
C GLU A 508 1.18 -43.99 -8.88
N GLU A 509 0.03 -44.33 -8.28
CA GLU A 509 -0.33 -43.93 -6.90
C GLU A 509 0.75 -44.28 -5.86
N PHE A 510 1.41 -45.44 -6.01
CA PHE A 510 2.50 -45.86 -5.12
C PHE A 510 3.81 -45.05 -5.32
N GLU A 511 4.01 -44.41 -6.47
CA GLU A 511 5.12 -43.52 -6.75
C GLU A 511 4.76 -42.08 -6.25
N ASN A 512 3.50 -41.70 -6.28
CA ASN A 512 2.95 -40.43 -5.92
C ASN A 512 2.62 -40.30 -4.44
N VAL A 513 3.26 -41.06 -3.58
CA VAL A 513 3.14 -40.99 -2.11
C VAL A 513 1.68 -40.99 -1.59
N GLY A 514 0.78 -41.68 -2.34
CA GLY A 514 -0.64 -41.87 -2.00
C GLY A 514 -1.61 -41.00 -2.79
N TRP A 515 -1.14 -40.13 -3.67
CA TRP A 515 -2.01 -39.33 -4.55
C TRP A 515 -2.40 -40.12 -5.82
N ALA A 516 -3.61 -39.90 -6.30
CA ALA A 516 -4.05 -40.39 -7.61
C ALA A 516 -3.12 -39.90 -8.74
N PRO A 517 -2.98 -40.63 -9.87
CA PRO A 517 -2.15 -40.20 -10.98
C PRO A 517 -2.53 -38.80 -11.50
N HIS A 518 -1.60 -37.88 -11.41
CA HIS A 518 -1.70 -36.49 -11.94
C HIS A 518 -0.32 -35.89 -12.05
N THR A 519 -0.22 -34.70 -12.65
CA THR A 519 0.93 -33.83 -12.49
C THR A 519 0.50 -32.54 -11.81
N HIS A 520 1.19 -32.17 -10.74
CA HIS A 520 1.10 -30.84 -10.11
C HIS A 520 1.99 -29.90 -10.90
N PHE A 521 1.40 -28.91 -11.55
CA PHE A 521 2.13 -27.88 -12.30
C PHE A 521 2.06 -26.55 -11.56
N GLN A 522 3.24 -26.00 -11.25
CA GLN A 522 3.36 -24.75 -10.48
C GLN A 522 4.34 -23.80 -11.16
N LEU A 523 3.98 -22.51 -11.23
CA LEU A 523 4.84 -21.42 -11.65
C LEU A 523 5.41 -20.75 -10.41
N LEU A 524 6.73 -20.49 -10.39
CA LEU A 524 7.42 -19.92 -9.24
C LEU A 524 8.28 -18.72 -9.66
N THR A 525 8.22 -17.64 -8.91
CA THR A 525 9.05 -16.44 -9.12
C THR A 525 10.19 -16.33 -8.11
N SER A 526 10.22 -17.21 -7.10
CA SER A 526 11.34 -17.47 -6.18
C SER A 526 11.20 -18.88 -5.61
N LEU A 527 12.29 -19.55 -5.30
CA LEU A 527 12.33 -20.79 -4.52
C LEU A 527 12.40 -20.53 -3.01
N VAL A 528 12.47 -19.26 -2.57
CA VAL A 528 12.53 -18.79 -1.17
C VAL A 528 13.49 -19.63 -0.29
N ASP A 529 14.63 -20.00 -0.86
CA ASP A 529 15.68 -20.85 -0.25
C ASP A 529 15.23 -22.27 0.14
N MET A 530 14.04 -22.74 -0.31
CA MET A 530 13.48 -24.05 0.02
C MET A 530 13.81 -25.12 -1.04
N GLY A 531 14.31 -24.76 -2.22
CA GLY A 531 14.63 -25.70 -3.29
C GLY A 531 13.41 -26.52 -3.72
N VAL A 532 13.52 -27.87 -3.73
CA VAL A 532 12.43 -28.80 -4.10
C VAL A 532 11.32 -28.91 -3.04
N ASP A 533 11.55 -28.37 -1.85
CA ASP A 533 10.57 -28.36 -0.73
C ASP A 533 9.76 -27.04 -0.71
N VAL A 534 9.84 -26.26 -1.77
CA VAL A 534 9.02 -25.04 -1.93
C VAL A 534 7.55 -25.38 -1.82
N TYR A 535 6.78 -24.55 -1.14
CA TYR A 535 5.40 -24.88 -0.81
C TYR A 535 4.51 -25.01 -2.05
N GLY A 536 3.86 -26.17 -2.21
CA GLY A 536 2.72 -26.40 -3.12
C GLY A 536 1.37 -26.06 -2.50
N VAL A 537 1.37 -25.74 -1.20
CA VAL A 537 0.17 -25.40 -0.42
C VAL A 537 0.51 -24.29 0.56
N ALA A 538 -0.22 -23.17 0.50
CA ALA A 538 -0.01 -22.01 1.36
C ALA A 538 -0.91 -21.99 2.60
N PRO A 539 -0.51 -21.27 3.68
CA PRO A 539 -1.44 -20.87 4.72
C PRO A 539 -2.36 -19.76 4.20
N LEU A 540 -3.65 -19.83 4.56
CA LEU A 540 -4.67 -18.90 4.06
C LEU A 540 -4.38 -17.43 4.42
N ASN A 541 -3.83 -17.18 5.59
CA ASN A 541 -3.50 -15.84 6.08
C ASN A 541 -2.29 -15.20 5.37
N GLU A 542 -1.46 -15.97 4.66
CA GLU A 542 -0.35 -15.48 3.84
C GLU A 542 -0.62 -15.60 2.32
N LEU A 543 -1.86 -15.87 1.91
CA LEU A 543 -2.19 -16.08 0.50
C LEU A 543 -1.76 -14.94 -0.45
N PRO A 544 -1.91 -13.63 -0.11
CA PRO A 544 -1.43 -12.54 -0.97
C PRO A 544 0.08 -12.59 -1.22
N LEU A 545 0.87 -12.98 -0.21
CA LEU A 545 2.31 -13.20 -0.33
C LEU A 545 2.60 -14.35 -1.28
N TRP A 546 2.00 -15.53 -1.02
CA TRP A 546 2.27 -16.75 -1.79
C TRP A 546 1.81 -16.64 -3.25
N ARG A 547 0.75 -15.87 -3.57
CA ARG A 547 0.39 -15.55 -4.95
C ARG A 547 1.47 -14.74 -5.69
N SER A 548 2.31 -13.98 -5.00
CA SER A 548 3.43 -13.28 -5.64
C SER A 548 4.64 -14.19 -5.87
N ILE A 549 4.81 -15.23 -5.03
CA ILE A 549 5.86 -16.24 -5.16
C ILE A 549 5.45 -17.31 -6.17
N SER A 550 4.20 -17.75 -6.11
CA SER A 550 3.58 -18.72 -7.00
C SER A 550 2.34 -18.12 -7.67
N PRO A 551 2.50 -17.35 -8.76
CA PRO A 551 1.36 -16.81 -9.50
C PRO A 551 0.59 -17.91 -10.24
N ASN A 552 -0.66 -17.60 -10.65
CA ASN A 552 -1.54 -18.57 -11.29
C ASN A 552 -0.87 -19.21 -12.52
N PRO A 553 -0.65 -20.54 -12.53
CA PRO A 553 -0.06 -21.25 -13.67
C PRO A 553 -0.85 -21.13 -14.98
N ASN A 554 -2.10 -20.66 -14.93
CA ASN A 554 -2.92 -20.49 -16.12
C ASN A 554 -2.37 -19.48 -17.13
N ILE A 555 -1.50 -18.57 -16.71
CA ILE A 555 -0.79 -17.69 -17.66
C ILE A 555 0.10 -18.47 -18.63
N VAL A 556 0.50 -19.69 -18.25
CA VAL A 556 1.24 -20.66 -19.04
C VAL A 556 0.30 -21.70 -19.68
N LEU A 557 -0.64 -22.26 -18.91
CA LEU A 557 -1.56 -23.33 -19.37
C LEU A 557 -2.60 -22.83 -20.38
N ARG A 558 -2.99 -21.55 -20.30
CA ARG A 558 -3.90 -20.87 -21.25
C ARG A 558 -5.30 -21.51 -21.35
N LEU A 559 -5.81 -22.06 -20.25
CA LEU A 559 -7.19 -22.55 -20.19
C LEU A 559 -8.17 -21.39 -20.26
N ALA A 560 -9.06 -21.41 -21.26
CA ALA A 560 -10.03 -20.35 -21.49
C ALA A 560 -11.07 -20.22 -20.36
N GLU A 561 -11.32 -21.31 -19.65
CA GLU A 561 -12.25 -21.38 -18.52
C GLU A 561 -11.63 -20.87 -17.20
N GLY A 562 -10.31 -20.56 -17.17
CA GLY A 562 -9.59 -20.17 -15.97
C GLY A 562 -9.31 -21.32 -15.01
N THR A 563 -8.65 -21.04 -13.91
CA THR A 563 -8.29 -22.04 -12.87
C THR A 563 -8.47 -21.53 -11.44
N ASP A 564 -8.92 -20.29 -11.24
CA ASP A 564 -9.02 -19.60 -9.94
C ASP A 564 -10.48 -19.47 -9.44
N SER A 565 -11.41 -20.23 -10.00
CA SER A 565 -12.84 -20.14 -9.66
C SER A 565 -13.46 -21.53 -9.54
N HIS A 566 -14.48 -21.66 -8.69
CA HIS A 566 -15.24 -22.91 -8.56
C HIS A 566 -16.31 -23.11 -9.65
N ALA A 567 -16.76 -22.03 -10.27
CA ALA A 567 -17.75 -22.06 -11.35
C ALA A 567 -17.09 -21.56 -12.64
N HIS A 568 -16.37 -22.47 -13.29
CA HIS A 568 -15.58 -22.15 -14.48
C HIS A 568 -16.47 -21.90 -15.71
N LEU A 569 -16.76 -20.64 -15.97
CA LEU A 569 -17.41 -20.17 -17.18
C LEU A 569 -16.40 -19.39 -18.00
N ALA A 570 -16.30 -19.69 -19.28
CA ALA A 570 -15.51 -18.83 -20.18
C ALA A 570 -16.06 -17.39 -20.19
N THR A 571 -15.20 -16.40 -20.34
CA THR A 571 -15.61 -14.99 -20.40
C THR A 571 -16.73 -14.74 -21.45
N SER A 572 -16.73 -15.49 -22.58
CA SER A 572 -17.80 -15.45 -23.58
C SER A 572 -19.18 -15.81 -23.02
N ASP A 573 -19.23 -16.84 -22.13
CA ASP A 573 -20.46 -17.30 -21.50
C ASP A 573 -20.95 -16.32 -20.45
N LEU A 574 -20.01 -15.76 -19.65
CA LEU A 574 -20.32 -14.66 -18.71
C LEU A 574 -20.88 -13.44 -19.44
N VAL A 575 -20.34 -13.07 -20.61
CA VAL A 575 -20.85 -11.99 -21.44
C VAL A 575 -22.23 -12.32 -22.00
N ALA A 576 -22.48 -13.60 -22.38
CA ALA A 576 -23.77 -14.03 -22.86
C ALA A 576 -24.84 -13.95 -21.75
N GLU A 577 -24.53 -14.48 -20.57
CA GLU A 577 -25.42 -14.46 -19.42
C GLU A 577 -25.68 -13.03 -18.91
N ARG A 578 -24.62 -12.20 -18.85
CA ARG A 578 -24.73 -10.77 -18.53
C ARG A 578 -25.77 -10.04 -19.39
N LYS A 579 -25.84 -10.37 -20.69
CA LYS A 579 -26.81 -9.77 -21.60
C LYS A 579 -28.28 -10.19 -21.30
N VAL A 580 -28.49 -11.29 -20.57
CA VAL A 580 -29.79 -11.79 -20.13
C VAL A 580 -30.21 -11.14 -18.82
N VAL A 581 -29.32 -11.06 -17.83
CA VAL A 581 -29.65 -10.66 -16.44
C VAL A 581 -29.38 -9.19 -16.16
N LEU A 582 -28.46 -8.53 -16.89
CA LEU A 582 -28.16 -7.10 -16.75
C LEU A 582 -28.63 -6.30 -17.96
N SER A 583 -28.91 -5.02 -17.74
CA SER A 583 -29.31 -4.13 -18.81
C SER A 583 -28.22 -3.98 -19.88
N ARG A 584 -28.60 -4.10 -21.16
CA ARG A 584 -27.71 -3.84 -22.29
C ARG A 584 -27.28 -2.37 -22.43
N ALA A 585 -27.88 -1.47 -21.63
CA ALA A 585 -27.45 -0.07 -21.53
C ALA A 585 -26.12 0.07 -20.73
N LEU A 586 -25.71 -0.96 -19.98
CA LEU A 586 -24.43 -1.01 -19.30
C LEU A 586 -23.36 -1.46 -20.30
N SER A 587 -22.60 -0.51 -20.86
CA SER A 587 -21.50 -0.79 -21.80
C SER A 587 -20.33 -1.52 -21.14
N LEU A 588 -19.60 -2.27 -21.93
CA LEU A 588 -18.29 -2.82 -21.59
C LEU A 588 -17.19 -1.92 -22.18
N ASN A 589 -16.01 -1.92 -21.57
CA ASN A 589 -14.93 -0.98 -21.92
C ASN A 589 -14.12 -1.42 -23.15
N PHE A 590 -14.00 -2.73 -23.38
CA PHE A 590 -13.18 -3.29 -24.46
C PHE A 590 -14.03 -4.07 -25.48
N ARG A 591 -13.54 -4.15 -26.75
CA ARG A 591 -14.15 -4.97 -27.80
C ARG A 591 -14.21 -6.44 -27.38
N ASP A 592 -13.08 -6.95 -26.81
CA ASP A 592 -13.01 -8.25 -26.18
C ASP A 592 -13.01 -8.07 -24.67
N PRO A 593 -14.15 -8.33 -24.01
CA PRO A 593 -14.28 -8.17 -22.57
C PRO A 593 -13.35 -9.08 -21.78
N ILE A 594 -12.98 -8.64 -20.60
CA ILE A 594 -12.12 -9.37 -19.65
C ILE A 594 -12.87 -9.50 -18.33
N GLU A 595 -12.80 -10.65 -17.70
CA GLU A 595 -13.20 -10.81 -16.31
C GLU A 595 -12.07 -10.32 -15.40
N ILE A 596 -12.37 -9.36 -14.51
CA ILE A 596 -11.43 -8.84 -13.52
C ILE A 596 -11.83 -9.39 -12.16
N VAL A 597 -10.92 -10.11 -11.53
CA VAL A 597 -11.19 -10.83 -10.27
C VAL A 597 -10.46 -10.25 -9.07
N ARG A 598 -9.39 -9.44 -9.28
CA ARG A 598 -8.57 -8.90 -8.21
C ARG A 598 -7.98 -7.53 -8.58
N GLY A 599 -7.67 -6.74 -7.56
CA GLY A 599 -6.90 -5.50 -7.70
C GLY A 599 -5.85 -5.36 -6.61
N SER A 600 -4.70 -4.75 -6.92
CA SER A 600 -3.64 -4.44 -5.96
C SER A 600 -2.81 -3.25 -6.46
N GLY A 601 -2.63 -2.21 -5.62
CA GLY A 601 -1.89 -1.02 -5.98
C GLY A 601 -2.43 -0.37 -7.27
N ALA A 602 -1.58 -0.16 -8.26
CA ALA A 602 -1.97 0.41 -9.55
C ALA A 602 -2.51 -0.61 -10.56
N TYR A 603 -2.68 -1.88 -10.17
CA TYR A 603 -2.97 -2.98 -11.09
C TYR A 603 -4.29 -3.68 -10.82
N LEU A 604 -4.94 -4.09 -11.90
CA LEU A 604 -6.05 -5.05 -11.94
C LEU A 604 -5.57 -6.38 -12.51
N TYR A 605 -6.24 -7.48 -12.14
CA TYR A 605 -5.86 -8.83 -12.56
C TYR A 605 -7.08 -9.58 -13.06
N ASP A 606 -6.91 -10.30 -14.18
CA ASP A 606 -7.94 -11.20 -14.70
C ASP A 606 -7.96 -12.55 -13.97
N ASP A 607 -8.84 -13.44 -14.39
CA ASP A 607 -9.03 -14.80 -13.87
C ASP A 607 -7.82 -15.72 -14.06
N SER A 608 -6.87 -15.31 -14.92
CA SER A 608 -5.58 -15.98 -15.12
C SER A 608 -4.41 -15.29 -14.39
N ASP A 609 -4.72 -14.35 -13.47
CA ASP A 609 -3.77 -13.53 -12.71
C ASP A 609 -2.87 -12.63 -13.60
N ARG A 610 -3.31 -12.32 -14.83
CA ARG A 610 -2.61 -11.39 -15.72
C ARG A 610 -2.71 -9.97 -15.15
N PRO A 611 -1.59 -9.27 -14.95
CA PRO A 611 -1.61 -7.90 -14.48
C PRO A 611 -1.95 -6.92 -15.61
N PHE A 612 -2.80 -5.94 -15.30
CA PHE A 612 -3.11 -4.80 -16.15
C PHE A 612 -2.89 -3.52 -15.39
N LEU A 613 -1.96 -2.70 -15.81
CA LEU A 613 -1.77 -1.35 -15.27
C LEU A 613 -3.03 -0.52 -15.52
N ASP A 614 -3.66 -0.03 -14.47
CA ASP A 614 -4.91 0.71 -14.54
C ASP A 614 -4.66 2.21 -14.68
N LEU A 615 -4.77 2.73 -15.89
CA LEU A 615 -4.70 4.18 -16.16
C LEU A 615 -6.08 4.83 -16.31
N VAL A 616 -7.18 4.13 -15.96
CA VAL A 616 -8.57 4.52 -16.21
C VAL A 616 -9.35 4.82 -14.94
N ASN A 617 -9.25 3.96 -13.93
CA ASN A 617 -10.16 3.95 -12.79
C ASN A 617 -9.73 4.90 -11.66
N ASN A 618 -10.15 6.15 -11.73
CA ASN A 618 -9.87 7.15 -10.70
C ASN A 618 -10.68 6.96 -9.39
N VAL A 619 -11.42 5.87 -9.25
CA VAL A 619 -12.10 5.49 -7.99
C VAL A 619 -11.14 4.80 -7.01
N ALA A 620 -10.15 4.05 -7.51
CA ALA A 620 -9.12 3.42 -6.68
C ALA A 620 -8.01 4.42 -6.35
N HIS A 621 -8.35 5.48 -5.66
CA HIS A 621 -7.55 6.69 -5.50
C HIS A 621 -6.17 6.42 -4.87
N VAL A 622 -6.15 5.65 -3.77
CA VAL A 622 -4.93 5.25 -3.05
C VAL A 622 -4.45 3.84 -3.40
N GLY A 623 -4.88 3.32 -4.56
CA GLY A 623 -4.57 1.98 -5.03
C GLY A 623 -5.68 0.97 -4.75
N HIS A 624 -5.81 -0.02 -5.65
CA HIS A 624 -6.77 -1.11 -5.47
C HIS A 624 -6.47 -1.91 -4.22
N SER A 625 -7.52 -2.25 -3.46
CA SER A 625 -7.45 -3.08 -2.25
C SER A 625 -6.41 -2.61 -1.23
N HIS A 626 -6.25 -1.29 -1.05
CA HIS A 626 -5.26 -0.74 -0.13
C HIS A 626 -5.48 -1.30 1.30
N PRO A 627 -4.46 -1.92 1.95
CA PRO A 627 -4.64 -2.71 3.18
C PRO A 627 -5.26 -1.92 4.32
N ARG A 628 -4.86 -0.65 4.53
CA ARG A 628 -5.41 0.21 5.59
C ARG A 628 -6.89 0.52 5.35
N VAL A 629 -7.28 0.78 4.10
CA VAL A 629 -8.67 1.09 3.72
C VAL A 629 -9.55 -0.15 3.91
N VAL A 630 -9.07 -1.33 3.47
CA VAL A 630 -9.77 -2.62 3.63
C VAL A 630 -9.97 -2.92 5.11
N ARG A 631 -8.92 -2.80 5.92
CA ARG A 631 -8.97 -3.04 7.37
C ARG A 631 -9.97 -2.12 8.08
N ALA A 632 -9.93 -0.81 7.81
CA ALA A 632 -10.87 0.14 8.40
C ALA A 632 -12.33 -0.23 8.14
N GLY A 633 -12.64 -0.66 6.90
CA GLY A 633 -13.97 -1.15 6.55
C GLY A 633 -14.36 -2.44 7.28
N GLN A 634 -13.47 -3.42 7.34
CA GLN A 634 -13.70 -4.72 7.99
C GLN A 634 -13.92 -4.58 9.49
N GLU A 635 -13.04 -3.84 10.18
CA GLU A 635 -13.14 -3.61 11.63
C GLU A 635 -14.43 -2.89 12.01
N GLN A 636 -14.76 -1.80 11.31
CA GLN A 636 -15.98 -1.05 11.61
C GLN A 636 -17.26 -1.82 11.23
N MET A 637 -17.23 -2.61 10.15
CA MET A 637 -18.37 -3.47 9.77
C MET A 637 -18.65 -4.55 10.83
N ALA A 638 -17.60 -5.09 11.44
CA ALA A 638 -17.73 -6.08 12.53
C ALA A 638 -18.33 -5.48 13.82
N LEU A 639 -18.18 -4.17 14.03
CA LEU A 639 -18.67 -3.48 15.22
C LEU A 639 -20.09 -2.94 15.03
N LEU A 640 -20.30 -2.09 14.04
CA LEU A 640 -21.57 -1.42 13.80
C LEU A 640 -21.60 -0.74 12.43
N ASN A 641 -22.69 -0.96 11.69
CA ASN A 641 -23.06 -0.10 10.55
C ASN A 641 -24.53 0.30 10.68
N THR A 642 -24.80 1.62 10.79
CA THR A 642 -26.16 2.17 10.97
C THR A 642 -26.24 3.59 10.37
N ASN A 643 -27.42 4.20 10.39
CA ASN A 643 -27.66 5.53 9.86
C ASN A 643 -27.24 6.67 10.81
N THR A 644 -27.17 7.90 10.29
CA THR A 644 -26.71 9.11 11.00
C THR A 644 -27.71 9.69 12.01
N ARG A 645 -28.85 9.07 12.24
CA ARG A 645 -29.77 9.49 13.30
C ARG A 645 -29.23 9.21 14.71
N TYR A 646 -28.21 8.34 14.80
CA TYR A 646 -27.47 8.09 16.02
C TYR A 646 -26.11 8.77 15.95
N ILE A 647 -25.66 9.35 17.04
CA ILE A 647 -24.34 9.99 17.11
C ILE A 647 -23.27 8.91 16.92
N ASN A 648 -22.36 9.16 16.00
CA ASN A 648 -21.20 8.30 15.74
C ASN A 648 -19.93 9.14 15.61
N GLN A 649 -18.88 8.76 16.32
CA GLN A 649 -17.62 9.47 16.37
C GLN A 649 -16.93 9.54 15.00
N HIS A 650 -16.88 8.42 14.25
CA HIS A 650 -16.21 8.36 12.93
C HIS A 650 -16.79 9.38 11.95
N ALA A 651 -18.13 9.55 11.91
CA ALA A 651 -18.75 10.51 11.01
C ALA A 651 -18.36 11.96 11.35
N ILE A 652 -18.22 12.28 12.65
CA ILE A 652 -17.83 13.62 13.11
C ILE A 652 -16.35 13.89 12.85
N GLU A 653 -15.49 12.92 13.15
CA GLU A 653 -14.04 13.03 12.94
C GLU A 653 -13.70 13.18 11.46
N PHE A 654 -14.28 12.34 10.62
CA PHE A 654 -14.08 12.43 9.18
C PHE A 654 -14.62 13.75 8.60
N ALA A 655 -15.78 14.25 9.05
CA ALA A 655 -16.26 15.57 8.62
C ALA A 655 -15.28 16.69 8.97
N ARG A 656 -14.72 16.64 10.19
CA ARG A 656 -13.71 17.62 10.64
C ARG A 656 -12.43 17.52 9.82
N ALA A 657 -11.92 16.31 9.60
CA ALA A 657 -10.73 16.06 8.80
C ALA A 657 -10.92 16.54 7.35
N LEU A 658 -12.04 16.23 6.73
CA LEU A 658 -12.36 16.67 5.36
C LEU A 658 -12.50 18.20 5.29
N ALA A 659 -13.22 18.82 6.22
CA ALA A 659 -13.35 20.29 6.29
C ALA A 659 -12.00 21.00 6.51
N SER A 660 -11.07 20.38 7.25
CA SER A 660 -9.74 20.98 7.48
C SER A 660 -8.87 21.04 6.23
N THR A 661 -9.20 20.33 5.17
CA THR A 661 -8.51 20.42 3.87
C THR A 661 -9.07 21.51 2.97
N MET A 662 -10.16 22.17 3.37
CA MET A 662 -10.83 23.21 2.59
C MET A 662 -10.37 24.62 3.01
N PRO A 663 -10.34 25.58 2.08
CA PRO A 663 -10.16 26.97 2.45
C PRO A 663 -11.42 27.54 3.16
N ASP A 664 -11.23 28.51 4.04
CA ASP A 664 -12.34 29.26 4.61
C ASP A 664 -13.21 29.94 3.52
N PRO A 665 -14.54 29.95 3.67
CA PRO A 665 -15.39 29.52 4.80
C PRO A 665 -16.04 28.14 4.63
N LEU A 666 -15.47 27.23 3.86
CA LEU A 666 -16.02 25.90 3.55
C LEU A 666 -15.81 24.92 4.71
N ASN A 667 -16.76 24.80 5.64
CA ASN A 667 -16.57 24.02 6.86
C ASN A 667 -17.80 23.22 7.33
N VAL A 668 -18.88 23.16 6.53
CA VAL A 668 -20.07 22.33 6.84
C VAL A 668 -20.16 21.18 5.84
N VAL A 669 -20.16 19.96 6.35
CA VAL A 669 -20.13 18.71 5.55
C VAL A 669 -21.48 18.02 5.59
N PHE A 670 -21.96 17.61 4.41
CA PHE A 670 -23.09 16.69 4.24
C PHE A 670 -22.59 15.42 3.55
N TYR A 671 -22.97 14.25 4.07
CA TYR A 671 -22.65 12.97 3.46
C TYR A 671 -23.77 12.45 2.57
N VAL A 672 -23.38 11.87 1.45
CA VAL A 672 -24.22 11.13 0.51
C VAL A 672 -23.44 9.91 -0.01
N ASN A 673 -23.96 9.17 -1.02
CA ASN A 673 -23.36 7.90 -1.44
C ASN A 673 -22.75 7.92 -2.86
N SER A 674 -23.01 8.97 -3.63
CA SER A 674 -22.50 9.10 -5.00
C SER A 674 -22.30 10.56 -5.39
N GLY A 675 -21.43 10.81 -6.40
CA GLY A 675 -21.26 12.15 -6.96
C GLY A 675 -22.57 12.71 -7.55
N SER A 676 -23.47 11.87 -8.07
CA SER A 676 -24.79 12.30 -8.55
C SER A 676 -25.68 12.81 -7.44
N GLU A 677 -25.69 12.12 -6.27
CA GLU A 677 -26.39 12.60 -5.07
C GLU A 677 -25.75 13.89 -4.52
N ALA A 678 -24.41 13.98 -4.55
CA ALA A 678 -23.70 15.17 -4.09
C ALA A 678 -24.07 16.41 -4.92
N ASN A 679 -24.08 16.28 -6.23
CA ASN A 679 -24.48 17.34 -7.13
C ASN A 679 -25.98 17.70 -6.99
N ASP A 680 -26.86 16.71 -6.80
CA ASP A 680 -28.30 17.02 -6.54
C ASP A 680 -28.48 17.76 -5.21
N LEU A 681 -27.78 17.35 -4.16
CA LEU A 681 -27.82 18.06 -2.88
C LEU A 681 -27.24 19.46 -3.01
N ALA A 682 -26.15 19.66 -3.77
CA ALA A 682 -25.60 20.98 -4.03
C ALA A 682 -26.62 21.89 -4.73
N LEU A 683 -27.39 21.38 -5.71
CA LEU A 683 -28.49 22.14 -6.32
C LEU A 683 -29.60 22.48 -5.35
N ARG A 684 -29.96 21.55 -4.44
CA ARG A 684 -30.95 21.82 -3.39
C ARG A 684 -30.51 22.90 -2.43
N LEU A 685 -29.23 22.87 -1.99
CA LEU A 685 -28.62 23.89 -1.15
C LEU A 685 -28.61 25.26 -1.86
N ALA A 686 -28.15 25.29 -3.09
CA ALA A 686 -28.14 26.50 -3.92
C ALA A 686 -29.53 27.10 -4.09
N ARG A 687 -30.55 26.28 -4.41
CA ARG A 687 -31.95 26.72 -4.57
C ARG A 687 -32.55 27.22 -3.26
N ALA A 688 -32.25 26.58 -2.12
CA ALA A 688 -32.71 27.04 -0.82
C ALA A 688 -32.10 28.38 -0.44
N HIS A 689 -30.86 28.63 -0.80
CA HIS A 689 -30.14 29.87 -0.51
C HIS A 689 -30.55 31.02 -1.44
N THR A 690 -30.58 30.78 -2.74
CA THR A 690 -30.82 31.85 -3.75
C THR A 690 -32.30 32.07 -4.06
N HIS A 691 -33.19 31.12 -3.70
CA HIS A 691 -34.60 31.07 -4.11
C HIS A 691 -34.82 31.13 -5.66
N ALA A 692 -33.79 30.72 -6.44
CA ALA A 692 -33.75 30.80 -7.89
C ALA A 692 -33.63 29.40 -8.55
N ARG A 693 -33.74 29.33 -9.87
CA ARG A 693 -33.69 28.07 -10.65
C ARG A 693 -32.74 28.08 -11.83
N GLY A 694 -32.31 29.26 -12.31
CA GLY A 694 -31.44 29.39 -13.48
C GLY A 694 -30.08 28.75 -13.24
N MET A 695 -29.57 28.00 -14.19
CA MET A 695 -28.29 27.29 -14.12
C MET A 695 -27.36 27.66 -15.26
N LEU A 696 -26.08 27.90 -14.94
CA LEU A 696 -25.02 27.97 -15.92
C LEU A 696 -24.16 26.68 -15.83
N VAL A 697 -23.82 26.12 -16.99
CA VAL A 697 -22.99 24.91 -17.11
C VAL A 697 -22.03 25.07 -18.29
N LEU A 698 -20.88 24.36 -18.23
CA LEU A 698 -19.95 24.30 -19.37
C LEU A 698 -20.43 23.29 -20.41
N ASP A 699 -20.22 23.58 -21.71
CA ASP A 699 -20.46 22.62 -22.75
C ASP A 699 -19.67 21.32 -22.54
N HIS A 700 -20.23 20.18 -22.97
CA HIS A 700 -19.68 18.83 -22.78
C HIS A 700 -19.50 18.39 -21.31
N ALA A 701 -19.85 19.20 -20.31
CA ALA A 701 -19.73 18.81 -18.89
C ALA A 701 -20.69 17.67 -18.51
N TYR A 702 -20.27 16.84 -17.55
CA TYR A 702 -21.05 15.74 -17.00
C TYR A 702 -20.98 15.75 -15.46
N HIS A 703 -22.15 15.89 -14.82
CA HIS A 703 -22.25 16.02 -13.38
C HIS A 703 -23.00 14.85 -12.72
N GLY A 704 -23.41 13.84 -13.45
CA GLY A 704 -24.08 12.64 -12.91
C GLY A 704 -25.24 12.14 -13.78
N HIS A 705 -25.96 11.11 -13.28
CA HIS A 705 -26.96 10.36 -14.09
C HIS A 705 -28.38 10.32 -13.50
N ILE A 706 -28.64 10.99 -12.37
CA ILE A 706 -30.03 11.16 -11.88
C ILE A 706 -30.72 12.30 -12.64
N THR A 707 -32.04 12.28 -12.69
CA THR A 707 -32.84 13.15 -13.59
C THR A 707 -32.50 14.63 -13.49
N SER A 708 -32.42 15.17 -12.25
CA SER A 708 -32.11 16.59 -12.02
C SER A 708 -30.69 16.98 -12.47
N ILE A 709 -29.77 16.02 -12.48
CA ILE A 709 -28.36 16.23 -12.86
C ILE A 709 -28.14 15.97 -14.36
N ILE A 710 -28.91 15.08 -14.98
CA ILE A 710 -28.96 14.95 -16.47
C ILE A 710 -29.37 16.26 -17.08
N ASP A 711 -30.34 16.99 -16.49
CA ASP A 711 -30.83 18.29 -16.95
C ASP A 711 -29.75 19.39 -17.01
N ILE A 712 -28.67 19.25 -16.21
CA ILE A 712 -27.54 20.18 -16.17
C ILE A 712 -26.24 19.58 -16.73
N SER A 713 -26.31 18.45 -17.43
CA SER A 713 -25.17 17.76 -18.02
C SER A 713 -25.27 17.77 -19.55
N PRO A 714 -24.65 18.75 -20.24
CA PRO A 714 -24.68 18.83 -21.74
C PRO A 714 -24.18 17.55 -22.40
N TYR A 715 -23.18 16.87 -21.80
CA TYR A 715 -22.71 15.54 -22.24
C TYR A 715 -23.85 14.52 -22.40
N LYS A 716 -24.96 14.65 -21.64
CA LYS A 716 -26.12 13.76 -21.69
C LYS A 716 -27.25 14.33 -22.51
N PHE A 717 -27.75 15.52 -22.16
CA PHE A 717 -28.97 16.03 -22.78
C PHE A 717 -28.80 16.48 -24.25
N ALA A 718 -27.56 16.85 -24.66
CA ALA A 718 -27.27 17.28 -26.04
C ALA A 718 -26.88 16.14 -27.00
N ARG A 719 -26.61 14.92 -26.45
CA ARG A 719 -26.22 13.76 -27.29
C ARG A 719 -27.40 12.88 -27.64
N ARG A 720 -27.16 11.87 -28.49
CA ARG A 720 -28.17 10.90 -28.95
C ARG A 720 -28.90 10.27 -27.74
N GLY A 721 -30.23 10.38 -27.75
CA GLY A 721 -31.10 9.89 -26.67
C GLY A 721 -31.36 10.90 -25.56
N GLY A 722 -30.70 12.06 -25.58
CA GLY A 722 -30.96 13.17 -24.67
C GLY A 722 -32.26 13.93 -25.00
N ALA A 723 -32.83 14.56 -23.97
CA ALA A 723 -34.10 15.31 -24.08
C ALA A 723 -33.90 16.76 -24.61
N GLY A 724 -32.68 17.17 -24.87
CA GLY A 724 -32.35 18.54 -25.19
C GLY A 724 -32.14 19.43 -23.93
N ARG A 725 -31.73 20.67 -24.17
CA ARG A 725 -31.43 21.64 -23.10
C ARG A 725 -32.73 22.14 -22.43
N PRO A 726 -32.88 22.05 -21.12
CA PRO A 726 -34.00 22.62 -20.38
C PRO A 726 -33.99 24.18 -20.40
N ASP A 727 -35.16 24.79 -20.29
CA ASP A 727 -35.31 26.25 -20.38
C ASP A 727 -34.57 27.02 -19.30
N HIS A 728 -34.38 26.42 -18.12
CA HIS A 728 -33.68 27.05 -16.98
C HIS A 728 -32.14 26.88 -17.04
N VAL A 729 -31.61 26.25 -18.08
CA VAL A 729 -30.16 25.99 -18.23
C VAL A 729 -29.62 26.86 -19.38
N ARG A 730 -28.45 27.49 -19.14
CA ARG A 730 -27.63 28.08 -20.18
C ARG A 730 -26.29 27.40 -20.25
N VAL A 731 -25.80 27.16 -21.47
CA VAL A 731 -24.55 26.45 -21.75
C VAL A 731 -23.50 27.47 -22.21
N VAL A 732 -22.41 27.50 -21.48
CA VAL A 732 -21.21 28.31 -21.77
C VAL A 732 -20.23 27.47 -22.60
N PRO A 733 -19.63 27.96 -23.69
CA PRO A 733 -18.61 27.20 -24.41
C PRO A 733 -17.46 26.77 -23.48
N THR A 734 -17.00 25.51 -23.60
CA THR A 734 -15.85 25.01 -22.83
C THR A 734 -14.62 25.88 -23.08
N PRO A 735 -13.96 26.39 -22.02
CA PRO A 735 -12.80 27.28 -22.14
C PRO A 735 -11.52 26.54 -22.56
N ASP A 736 -11.50 26.00 -23.77
CA ASP A 736 -10.41 25.29 -24.40
C ASP A 736 -9.51 26.25 -25.19
N SER A 737 -8.26 26.41 -24.74
CA SER A 737 -7.27 27.29 -25.38
C SER A 737 -6.54 26.64 -26.57
N TYR A 738 -6.66 25.31 -26.76
CA TYR A 738 -6.00 24.57 -27.86
C TYR A 738 -6.81 24.61 -29.16
N LYS A 739 -8.06 24.11 -29.14
CA LYS A 739 -8.92 24.05 -30.33
C LYS A 739 -10.27 24.71 -30.17
N GLY A 740 -10.55 25.30 -29.00
CA GLY A 740 -11.83 25.92 -28.70
C GLY A 740 -12.11 27.22 -29.47
N LEU A 741 -13.25 27.86 -29.12
CA LEU A 741 -13.78 29.07 -29.79
C LEU A 741 -12.78 30.24 -29.67
N HIS A 742 -12.14 30.43 -28.52
CA HIS A 742 -11.15 31.46 -28.27
C HIS A 742 -9.80 30.82 -27.90
N ARG A 743 -8.74 31.32 -28.53
CA ARG A 743 -7.37 30.82 -28.35
C ARG A 743 -6.42 31.95 -27.96
N GLY A 744 -5.23 31.60 -27.43
CA GLY A 744 -4.21 32.55 -27.04
C GLY A 744 -4.34 33.01 -25.57
N LEU A 745 -3.46 33.93 -25.16
CA LEU A 745 -3.28 34.32 -23.76
C LEU A 745 -4.50 35.02 -23.12
N ASP A 746 -5.36 35.62 -23.93
CA ASP A 746 -6.59 36.29 -23.49
C ASP A 746 -7.87 35.45 -23.62
N ALA A 747 -7.71 34.15 -23.95
CA ALA A 747 -8.84 33.25 -24.18
C ALA A 747 -9.77 33.18 -22.95
N GLY A 748 -9.23 33.09 -21.73
CA GLY A 748 -10.02 33.04 -20.51
C GLY A 748 -10.95 34.23 -20.32
N LEU A 749 -10.49 35.47 -20.62
CA LEU A 749 -11.32 36.67 -20.54
C LEU A 749 -12.43 36.68 -21.60
N LYS A 750 -12.14 36.15 -22.79
CA LYS A 750 -13.12 36.07 -23.88
C LYS A 750 -14.19 35.02 -23.52
N TYR A 751 -13.82 33.85 -22.98
CA TYR A 751 -14.78 32.85 -22.49
C TYR A 751 -15.60 33.37 -21.29
N ALA A 752 -15.03 34.21 -20.42
CA ALA A 752 -15.79 34.86 -19.37
C ALA A 752 -16.87 35.82 -19.93
N ALA A 753 -16.55 36.51 -21.05
CA ALA A 753 -17.53 37.34 -21.74
C ALA A 753 -18.66 36.48 -22.38
N GLU A 754 -18.39 35.28 -22.88
CA GLU A 754 -19.41 34.32 -23.29
C GLU A 754 -20.33 33.93 -22.13
N LEU A 755 -19.76 33.68 -20.92
CA LEU A 755 -20.57 33.44 -19.72
C LEU A 755 -21.44 34.64 -19.38
N ASP A 756 -20.90 35.88 -19.42
CA ASP A 756 -21.65 37.11 -19.17
C ASP A 756 -22.83 37.24 -20.18
N ALA A 757 -22.59 36.88 -21.43
CA ALA A 757 -23.65 36.88 -22.48
C ALA A 757 -24.76 35.86 -22.18
N GLN A 758 -24.39 34.62 -21.77
CA GLN A 758 -25.37 33.59 -21.41
C GLN A 758 -26.13 34.01 -20.13
N LEU A 759 -25.48 34.70 -19.20
CA LEU A 759 -26.09 35.24 -17.99
C LEU A 759 -27.13 36.33 -18.37
N ALA A 760 -26.81 37.23 -19.26
CA ALA A 760 -27.72 38.25 -19.75
C ALA A 760 -28.95 37.65 -20.46
N ASP A 761 -28.80 36.54 -21.18
CA ASP A 761 -29.87 35.82 -21.88
C ASP A 761 -30.67 34.86 -20.96
N MET A 762 -30.35 34.77 -19.67
CA MET A 762 -30.94 33.81 -18.76
C MET A 762 -32.46 33.95 -18.64
N GLY A 763 -32.98 35.14 -18.60
CA GLY A 763 -34.40 35.44 -18.52
C GLY A 763 -35.10 35.09 -17.20
N MET A 764 -34.34 34.63 -16.20
CA MET A 764 -34.78 34.29 -14.85
C MET A 764 -33.67 34.50 -13.85
N PRO A 765 -33.96 34.56 -12.55
CA PRO A 765 -32.91 34.66 -11.52
C PRO A 765 -31.95 33.47 -11.56
N LEU A 766 -30.65 33.75 -11.47
CA LEU A 766 -29.59 32.73 -11.43
C LEU A 766 -29.58 32.02 -10.08
N CYS A 767 -29.56 30.68 -10.11
CA CYS A 767 -29.34 29.85 -8.93
C CYS A 767 -27.84 29.57 -8.75
N ALA A 768 -27.21 28.98 -9.77
CA ALA A 768 -25.82 28.55 -9.65
C ALA A 768 -25.10 28.45 -11.00
N PHE A 769 -23.80 28.51 -10.92
CA PHE A 769 -22.87 28.00 -11.92
C PHE A 769 -22.18 26.76 -11.35
N ILE A 770 -22.24 25.62 -12.07
CA ILE A 770 -21.52 24.39 -11.70
C ILE A 770 -20.47 24.08 -12.76
N SER A 771 -19.24 23.77 -12.33
CA SER A 771 -18.17 23.34 -13.24
C SER A 771 -17.18 22.41 -12.58
N GLU A 772 -16.60 21.51 -13.38
CA GLU A 772 -15.32 20.87 -13.06
C GLU A 772 -14.21 21.88 -13.27
N SER A 773 -13.12 21.83 -12.49
CA SER A 773 -11.95 22.70 -12.66
C SER A 773 -11.06 22.27 -13.84
N ILE A 774 -11.14 21.01 -14.25
CA ILE A 774 -10.66 20.46 -15.51
C ILE A 774 -11.82 19.65 -16.09
N VAL A 775 -12.31 20.02 -17.28
CA VAL A 775 -13.52 19.39 -17.84
C VAL A 775 -13.17 18.03 -18.42
N SER A 776 -13.54 16.99 -17.72
CA SER A 776 -13.15 15.60 -17.99
C SER A 776 -13.73 15.10 -19.32
N THR A 777 -15.05 15.12 -19.49
CA THR A 777 -15.74 14.59 -20.67
C THR A 777 -15.55 15.41 -21.94
N ALA A 778 -15.02 16.63 -21.83
CA ALA A 778 -14.59 17.42 -22.99
C ALA A 778 -13.19 17.01 -23.50
N GLY A 779 -12.50 16.11 -22.80
CA GLY A 779 -11.15 15.62 -23.13
C GLY A 779 -10.07 16.19 -22.18
N GLN A 780 -10.31 16.19 -20.87
CA GLN A 780 -9.42 16.70 -19.83
C GLN A 780 -8.97 18.15 -20.09
N ILE A 781 -9.92 19.02 -20.47
CA ILE A 781 -9.65 20.42 -20.81
C ILE A 781 -9.35 21.21 -19.54
N THR A 782 -8.11 21.63 -19.36
CA THR A 782 -7.75 22.66 -18.38
C THR A 782 -8.36 23.98 -18.80
N LEU A 783 -9.13 24.62 -17.90
CA LEU A 783 -9.83 25.85 -18.22
C LEU A 783 -8.82 26.99 -18.51
N ALA A 784 -9.09 27.76 -19.57
CA ALA A 784 -8.23 28.88 -19.96
C ALA A 784 -8.02 29.87 -18.81
N ASP A 785 -6.78 30.33 -18.64
CA ASP A 785 -6.33 31.18 -17.54
C ASP A 785 -7.22 32.40 -17.33
N GLY A 786 -7.60 32.64 -16.05
CA GLY A 786 -8.43 33.76 -15.62
C GLY A 786 -9.94 33.59 -15.88
N PHE A 787 -10.38 32.51 -16.60
CA PHE A 787 -11.80 32.29 -16.85
C PHE A 787 -12.58 32.08 -15.55
N LEU A 788 -12.18 31.11 -14.73
CA LEU A 788 -12.98 30.70 -13.57
C LEU A 788 -13.08 31.80 -12.50
N ALA A 789 -12.01 32.56 -12.29
CA ALA A 789 -12.02 33.69 -11.36
C ALA A 789 -13.02 34.79 -11.80
N ARG A 790 -13.04 35.11 -13.10
CA ARG A 790 -13.98 36.10 -13.65
C ARG A 790 -15.41 35.55 -13.64
N ALA A 791 -15.60 34.28 -14.00
CA ALA A 791 -16.91 33.62 -14.00
C ALA A 791 -17.55 33.64 -12.60
N TYR A 792 -16.79 33.29 -11.55
CA TYR A 792 -17.28 33.33 -10.16
C TYR A 792 -17.67 34.75 -9.72
N ALA A 793 -16.89 35.76 -10.12
CA ALA A 793 -17.24 37.14 -9.84
C ALA A 793 -18.56 37.56 -10.50
N SER A 794 -18.78 37.21 -11.77
CA SER A 794 -20.02 37.54 -12.50
C SER A 794 -21.23 36.79 -11.93
N VAL A 795 -21.08 35.50 -11.59
CA VAL A 795 -22.13 34.65 -11.00
C VAL A 795 -22.60 35.21 -9.65
N ARG A 796 -21.66 35.53 -8.76
CA ARG A 796 -21.98 36.13 -7.44
C ARG A 796 -22.60 37.53 -7.57
N ALA A 797 -22.13 38.34 -8.49
CA ALA A 797 -22.73 39.66 -8.77
C ALA A 797 -24.20 39.54 -9.26
N ALA A 798 -24.55 38.43 -9.91
CA ALA A 798 -25.92 38.13 -10.33
C ALA A 798 -26.75 37.45 -9.24
N GLY A 799 -26.24 37.24 -8.04
CA GLY A 799 -26.92 36.61 -6.91
C GLY A 799 -26.94 35.06 -6.95
N GLY A 800 -26.19 34.44 -7.82
CA GLY A 800 -26.00 33.00 -7.88
C GLY A 800 -24.83 32.51 -7.03
N VAL A 801 -24.71 31.20 -6.81
CA VAL A 801 -23.62 30.54 -6.11
C VAL A 801 -22.75 29.73 -7.08
N CYS A 802 -21.49 29.54 -6.72
CA CYS A 802 -20.49 28.81 -7.49
C CYS A 802 -20.30 27.41 -6.90
N ILE A 803 -20.54 26.36 -7.70
CA ILE A 803 -20.38 24.95 -7.30
C ILE A 803 -19.15 24.38 -8.02
N ALA A 804 -18.16 23.94 -7.27
CA ALA A 804 -17.02 23.18 -7.80
C ALA A 804 -17.33 21.68 -7.74
N ASP A 805 -17.34 21.03 -8.92
CA ASP A 805 -17.48 19.59 -9.02
C ASP A 805 -16.08 18.92 -8.97
N GLU A 806 -15.69 18.48 -7.76
CA GLU A 806 -14.41 17.84 -7.47
C GLU A 806 -14.52 16.29 -7.50
N VAL A 807 -15.60 15.76 -8.04
CA VAL A 807 -15.90 14.31 -8.05
C VAL A 807 -14.82 13.49 -8.79
N GLN A 808 -14.03 14.11 -9.69
CA GLN A 808 -12.98 13.40 -10.42
C GLN A 808 -11.56 13.87 -10.12
N ILE A 809 -11.36 15.11 -9.69
CA ILE A 809 -10.05 15.79 -9.69
C ILE A 809 -9.53 16.14 -8.30
N GLY A 810 -10.37 16.09 -7.28
CA GLY A 810 -10.01 16.43 -5.90
C GLY A 810 -9.08 15.43 -5.21
N MET A 811 -8.76 15.74 -3.95
CA MET A 811 -7.95 14.92 -3.03
C MET A 811 -6.52 14.67 -3.52
N GLY A 812 -5.83 15.73 -3.96
CA GLY A 812 -4.41 15.69 -4.32
C GLY A 812 -4.09 15.19 -5.73
N ARG A 813 -5.09 14.76 -6.52
CA ARG A 813 -4.88 14.22 -7.88
C ARG A 813 -4.19 15.20 -8.83
N VAL A 814 -4.48 16.50 -8.72
CA VAL A 814 -3.87 17.53 -9.57
C VAL A 814 -2.43 17.89 -9.19
N GLY A 815 -1.89 17.32 -8.13
CA GLY A 815 -0.48 17.40 -7.75
C GLY A 815 -0.07 18.70 -7.06
N ASP A 816 -0.22 19.84 -7.70
CA ASP A 816 0.19 21.14 -7.14
C ASP A 816 -0.74 21.62 -6.02
N HIS A 817 -2.00 21.21 -6.04
CA HIS A 817 -3.03 21.57 -5.07
C HIS A 817 -3.79 20.34 -4.58
N PHE A 818 -4.43 20.45 -3.42
CA PHE A 818 -5.25 19.37 -2.88
C PHE A 818 -6.62 19.32 -3.59
N TRP A 819 -7.18 20.50 -3.94
CA TRP A 819 -8.44 20.64 -4.67
C TRP A 819 -8.21 21.29 -6.04
N GLY A 820 -8.95 20.83 -7.07
CA GLY A 820 -8.77 21.30 -8.44
C GLY A 820 -9.13 22.79 -8.63
N PHE A 821 -10.09 23.33 -7.89
CA PHE A 821 -10.43 24.76 -7.98
C PHE A 821 -9.29 25.71 -7.54
N GLU A 822 -8.37 25.24 -6.71
CA GLU A 822 -7.21 25.98 -6.26
C GLU A 822 -6.22 26.27 -7.41
N LEU A 823 -6.19 25.44 -8.48
CA LEU A 823 -5.43 25.71 -9.70
C LEU A 823 -5.77 27.06 -10.34
N HIS A 824 -6.98 27.53 -10.12
CA HIS A 824 -7.52 28.77 -10.70
C HIS A 824 -7.54 29.94 -9.70
N GLY A 825 -7.01 29.73 -8.47
CA GLY A 825 -6.96 30.73 -7.42
C GLY A 825 -8.34 31.20 -6.92
N VAL A 826 -9.33 30.31 -6.94
CA VAL A 826 -10.73 30.64 -6.54
C VAL A 826 -11.18 29.78 -5.35
N VAL A 827 -12.15 30.29 -4.58
CA VAL A 827 -12.87 29.56 -3.54
C VAL A 827 -14.34 29.47 -3.96
N PRO A 828 -14.91 28.26 -4.17
CA PRO A 828 -16.32 28.08 -4.48
C PRO A 828 -17.21 28.31 -3.23
N ASP A 829 -18.53 28.32 -3.43
CA ASP A 829 -19.51 28.42 -2.35
C ASP A 829 -19.97 27.01 -1.90
N ILE A 830 -19.91 26.04 -2.81
CA ILE A 830 -20.22 24.62 -2.58
C ILE A 830 -19.17 23.77 -3.31
N VAL A 831 -18.69 22.72 -2.68
CA VAL A 831 -17.81 21.69 -3.26
C VAL A 831 -18.50 20.35 -3.21
N THR A 832 -18.52 19.62 -4.32
CA THR A 832 -19.02 18.24 -4.37
C THR A 832 -17.88 17.26 -4.59
N ILE A 833 -17.86 16.17 -3.81
CA ILE A 833 -16.78 15.19 -3.77
C ILE A 833 -17.40 13.80 -3.94
N GLY A 834 -16.72 12.91 -4.65
CA GLY A 834 -17.23 11.56 -4.88
C GLY A 834 -16.12 10.54 -5.02
N LYS A 835 -15.95 9.98 -6.21
CA LYS A 835 -15.06 8.86 -6.59
C LYS A 835 -13.85 8.61 -5.69
N PRO A 836 -12.93 9.58 -5.44
CA PRO A 836 -11.71 9.35 -4.66
C PRO A 836 -11.99 9.08 -3.17
N LEU A 837 -13.12 9.58 -2.63
CA LEU A 837 -13.37 9.66 -1.20
C LEU A 837 -13.43 8.29 -0.51
N GLY A 838 -13.88 7.25 -1.19
CA GLY A 838 -14.07 5.90 -0.64
C GLY A 838 -13.16 4.83 -1.23
N ASN A 839 -12.22 5.18 -2.11
CA ASN A 839 -11.36 4.21 -2.80
C ASN A 839 -12.12 3.03 -3.42
N GLY A 840 -13.26 3.32 -4.08
CA GLY A 840 -14.17 2.33 -4.64
C GLY A 840 -15.40 2.00 -3.78
N HIS A 841 -15.37 2.28 -2.47
CA HIS A 841 -16.54 2.16 -1.59
C HIS A 841 -17.50 3.33 -1.81
N PRO A 842 -18.84 3.10 -1.81
CA PRO A 842 -19.82 4.16 -2.02
C PRO A 842 -19.87 5.18 -0.90
N ILE A 843 -19.21 6.32 -1.06
CA ILE A 843 -19.31 7.51 -0.22
C ILE A 843 -19.05 8.75 -1.07
N ALA A 844 -19.78 9.81 -0.78
CA ALA A 844 -19.58 11.13 -1.35
C ALA A 844 -19.94 12.21 -0.31
N ALA A 845 -19.53 13.44 -0.57
CA ALA A 845 -19.80 14.55 0.32
C ALA A 845 -20.09 15.85 -0.42
N VAL A 846 -20.79 16.75 0.24
CA VAL A 846 -20.93 18.15 -0.12
C VAL A 846 -20.34 18.97 1.01
N VAL A 847 -19.42 19.88 0.69
CA VAL A 847 -18.87 20.84 1.64
C VAL A 847 -19.33 22.25 1.26
N THR A 848 -19.82 23.00 2.22
CA THR A 848 -20.35 24.36 1.95
C THR A 848 -20.11 25.31 3.10
N THR A 849 -20.52 26.58 2.91
CA THR A 849 -20.40 27.62 3.94
C THR A 849 -21.51 27.48 5.00
N PRO A 850 -21.29 27.95 6.24
CA PRO A 850 -22.35 27.98 7.27
C PRO A 850 -23.61 28.72 6.84
N GLU A 851 -23.47 29.78 6.05
CA GLU A 851 -24.58 30.60 5.57
C GLU A 851 -25.52 29.80 4.62
N ILE A 852 -24.93 29.09 3.66
CA ILE A 852 -25.70 28.24 2.73
C ILE A 852 -26.33 27.07 3.46
N ALA A 853 -25.58 26.43 4.37
CA ALA A 853 -26.10 25.36 5.21
C ALA A 853 -27.28 25.82 6.08
N GLN A 854 -27.21 27.04 6.67
CA GLN A 854 -28.29 27.63 7.45
C GLN A 854 -29.55 27.88 6.60
N SER A 855 -29.40 28.32 5.35
CA SER A 855 -30.53 28.54 4.44
C SER A 855 -31.30 27.25 4.13
N PHE A 856 -30.65 26.10 4.25
CA PHE A 856 -31.26 24.79 4.03
C PHE A 856 -32.13 24.31 5.22
N LEU A 857 -32.02 24.93 6.39
CA LEU A 857 -32.88 24.66 7.55
C LEU A 857 -34.26 25.35 7.39
N ASN A 858 -34.98 24.96 6.34
CA ASN A 858 -36.25 25.58 5.92
C ASN A 858 -37.50 24.85 6.44
N GLY A 859 -37.35 23.90 7.38
CA GLY A 859 -38.44 23.09 7.96
C GLY A 859 -38.70 21.77 7.25
N MET A 860 -38.11 21.49 6.10
CA MET A 860 -38.11 20.19 5.45
C MET A 860 -37.02 19.31 6.07
N GLU A 861 -37.40 18.12 6.57
CA GLU A 861 -36.41 17.17 7.10
C GLU A 861 -35.45 16.74 5.98
N TYR A 862 -34.13 16.75 6.29
CA TYR A 862 -33.12 16.11 5.46
C TYR A 862 -32.64 14.84 6.12
N PHE A 863 -32.74 13.74 5.41
CA PHE A 863 -32.27 12.44 5.84
C PHE A 863 -31.79 11.62 4.61
N ASN A 864 -30.58 11.05 4.74
CA ASN A 864 -30.04 10.08 3.79
C ASN A 864 -29.74 8.79 4.56
N THR A 865 -30.39 7.68 4.20
CA THR A 865 -30.33 6.42 4.97
C THR A 865 -28.90 5.89 5.11
N PHE A 866 -28.10 5.96 4.07
CA PHE A 866 -26.74 5.40 4.04
C PHE A 866 -25.65 6.46 4.09
N GLY A 867 -25.93 7.72 3.81
CA GLY A 867 -24.94 8.80 3.82
C GLY A 867 -24.38 9.00 5.22
N GLY A 868 -23.04 8.92 5.37
CA GLY A 868 -22.34 9.12 6.64
C GLY A 868 -22.48 7.97 7.64
N ASN A 869 -22.81 6.75 7.18
CA ASN A 869 -22.78 5.58 8.06
C ASN A 869 -21.35 5.32 8.59
N PRO A 870 -21.21 4.66 9.75
CA PRO A 870 -19.90 4.48 10.40
C PRO A 870 -18.84 3.81 9.54
N VAL A 871 -19.20 2.80 8.74
CA VAL A 871 -18.27 2.06 7.88
C VAL A 871 -17.74 2.96 6.76
N SER A 872 -18.63 3.68 6.08
CA SER A 872 -18.24 4.62 5.02
C SER A 872 -17.36 5.75 5.56
N ALA A 873 -17.65 6.25 6.78
CA ALA A 873 -16.86 7.29 7.41
C ALA A 873 -15.45 6.80 7.80
N ALA A 874 -15.35 5.60 8.38
CA ALA A 874 -14.06 4.98 8.71
C ALA A 874 -13.20 4.73 7.45
N ILE A 875 -13.81 4.25 6.38
CA ILE A 875 -13.16 4.07 5.08
C ILE A 875 -12.68 5.42 4.51
N GLY A 876 -13.55 6.44 4.49
CA GLY A 876 -13.21 7.77 3.98
C GLY A 876 -12.07 8.44 4.75
N GLN A 877 -12.07 8.29 6.08
CA GLN A 877 -10.97 8.75 6.93
C GLN A 877 -9.67 8.04 6.57
N ALA A 878 -9.69 6.70 6.44
CA ALA A 878 -8.50 5.94 6.07
C ALA A 878 -7.94 6.33 4.69
N VAL A 879 -8.81 6.65 3.73
CA VAL A 879 -8.37 7.14 2.40
C VAL A 879 -7.70 8.50 2.52
N LEU A 880 -8.30 9.44 3.24
CA LEU A 880 -7.74 10.78 3.44
C LEU A 880 -6.37 10.71 4.15
N ASP A 881 -6.28 9.89 5.20
CA ASP A 881 -5.04 9.68 5.93
C ASP A 881 -3.93 9.14 5.01
N VAL A 882 -4.22 8.14 4.18
CA VAL A 882 -3.26 7.56 3.24
C VAL A 882 -2.77 8.61 2.22
N VAL A 883 -3.67 9.44 1.68
CA VAL A 883 -3.27 10.51 0.74
C VAL A 883 -2.27 11.48 1.38
N VAL A 884 -2.53 11.88 2.63
CA VAL A 884 -1.69 12.85 3.35
C VAL A 884 -0.38 12.23 3.82
N GLU A 885 -0.46 11.11 4.53
CA GLU A 885 0.70 10.48 5.19
C GLU A 885 1.69 9.87 4.20
N GLN A 886 1.22 9.29 3.10
CA GLN A 886 2.08 8.75 2.04
C GLN A 886 2.52 9.79 1.01
N GLY A 887 2.14 11.05 1.17
CA GLY A 887 2.54 12.13 0.26
C GLY A 887 2.04 11.96 -1.17
N LEU A 888 0.87 11.33 -1.37
CA LEU A 888 0.39 10.95 -2.70
C LEU A 888 0.09 12.14 -3.60
N GLN A 889 -0.20 13.32 -3.04
CA GLN A 889 -0.28 14.57 -3.80
C GLN A 889 1.06 14.92 -4.47
N ALA A 890 2.17 14.81 -3.73
CA ALA A 890 3.51 15.06 -4.27
C ALA A 890 3.89 14.02 -5.32
N ASN A 891 3.52 12.75 -5.11
CA ASN A 891 3.69 11.69 -6.11
C ASN A 891 2.91 11.99 -7.38
N ALA A 892 1.65 12.43 -7.27
CA ALA A 892 0.83 12.80 -8.43
C ALA A 892 1.49 13.91 -9.26
N ARG A 893 2.09 14.92 -8.61
CA ARG A 893 2.85 15.98 -9.29
C ARG A 893 4.07 15.42 -10.01
N THR A 894 4.88 14.64 -9.31
CA THR A 894 6.15 14.11 -9.85
C THR A 894 5.91 13.17 -11.02
N MET A 895 5.04 12.18 -10.85
CA MET A 895 4.72 11.18 -11.88
C MET A 895 3.96 11.80 -13.05
N GLY A 896 3.04 12.75 -12.77
CA GLY A 896 2.30 13.45 -13.80
C GLY A 896 3.20 14.31 -14.69
N ASN A 897 4.12 15.06 -14.11
CA ASN A 897 5.10 15.84 -14.86
C ASN A 897 6.01 14.92 -15.70
N TYR A 898 6.54 13.85 -15.07
CA TYR A 898 7.38 12.88 -15.76
C TYR A 898 6.67 12.27 -16.99
N LEU A 899 5.41 11.87 -16.84
CA LEU A 899 4.60 11.34 -17.95
C LEU A 899 4.38 12.39 -19.04
N MET A 900 3.90 13.57 -18.69
CA MET A 900 3.59 14.63 -19.68
C MET A 900 4.82 15.07 -20.46
N ASP A 901 5.99 15.22 -19.80
CA ASP A 901 7.22 15.67 -20.46
C ASP A 901 7.75 14.61 -21.42
N ASN A 902 7.66 13.31 -21.08
CA ASN A 902 8.01 12.23 -21.99
C ASN A 902 7.09 12.16 -23.21
N VAL A 903 5.77 12.28 -23.01
CA VAL A 903 4.81 12.29 -24.14
C VAL A 903 5.02 13.55 -25.02
N ARG A 904 5.30 14.71 -24.46
CA ARG A 904 5.68 15.93 -25.23
C ARG A 904 6.99 15.73 -26.00
N THR A 905 7.93 14.99 -25.45
CA THR A 905 9.16 14.62 -26.17
C THR A 905 8.84 13.70 -27.36
N MET A 906 7.96 12.71 -27.16
CA MET A 906 7.50 11.83 -28.25
C MET A 906 6.79 12.63 -29.35
N SER A 907 6.01 13.65 -29.02
CA SER A 907 5.29 14.47 -30.01
C SER A 907 6.20 15.22 -30.99
N GLN A 908 7.49 15.41 -30.64
CA GLN A 908 8.46 16.02 -31.57
C GLN A 908 8.81 15.11 -32.76
N SER A 909 8.61 13.79 -32.62
CA SER A 909 8.86 12.78 -33.67
C SER A 909 7.58 12.10 -34.17
N LEU A 910 6.48 12.24 -33.43
CA LEU A 910 5.19 11.61 -33.71
C LEU A 910 4.12 12.67 -33.93
N ASP A 911 3.88 13.03 -35.17
CA ASP A 911 2.95 14.09 -35.63
C ASP A 911 1.46 13.76 -35.43
N VAL A 912 1.12 12.59 -34.81
CA VAL A 912 -0.25 12.23 -34.40
C VAL A 912 -0.62 12.71 -33.00
N ILE A 913 0.35 13.15 -32.19
CA ILE A 913 0.09 13.71 -30.88
C ILE A 913 -0.16 15.21 -31.06
N GLY A 914 -1.42 15.60 -30.97
CA GLY A 914 -1.85 16.98 -31.20
C GLY A 914 -1.67 17.88 -29.99
N ASP A 915 -1.99 17.37 -28.80
CA ASP A 915 -1.87 18.10 -27.52
C ASP A 915 -1.65 17.19 -26.33
N VAL A 916 -0.93 17.68 -25.33
CA VAL A 916 -0.69 17.01 -24.04
C VAL A 916 -0.99 18.00 -22.91
N ARG A 917 -2.07 17.79 -22.19
CA ARG A 917 -2.60 18.70 -21.18
C ARG A 917 -3.02 18.01 -19.89
N GLY A 918 -3.25 18.77 -18.84
CA GLY A 918 -3.69 18.29 -17.54
C GLY A 918 -2.85 18.81 -16.40
N SER A 919 -3.05 18.28 -15.21
CA SER A 919 -2.29 18.58 -14.00
C SER A 919 -2.18 17.34 -13.12
N GLY A 920 -0.99 17.10 -12.55
CA GLY A 920 -0.72 15.89 -11.77
C GLY A 920 -1.07 14.61 -12.55
N LEU A 921 -1.80 13.71 -11.92
CA LEU A 921 -2.27 12.46 -12.54
C LEU A 921 -3.72 12.57 -13.07
N PHE A 922 -4.03 13.70 -13.74
CA PHE A 922 -5.26 13.91 -14.49
C PHE A 922 -4.91 14.48 -15.87
N ILE A 923 -4.62 13.59 -16.82
CA ILE A 923 -3.94 13.93 -18.08
C ILE A 923 -4.79 13.53 -19.29
N GLY A 924 -4.78 14.37 -20.32
CA GLY A 924 -5.31 14.11 -21.65
C GLY A 924 -4.22 14.16 -22.70
N VAL A 925 -4.15 13.14 -23.56
CA VAL A 925 -3.31 13.10 -24.75
C VAL A 925 -4.21 13.07 -25.98
N GLU A 926 -4.28 14.15 -26.72
CA GLU A 926 -5.14 14.27 -27.89
C GLU A 926 -4.46 13.78 -29.15
N LEU A 927 -5.07 12.83 -29.83
CA LEU A 927 -4.57 12.24 -31.08
C LEU A 927 -5.27 12.86 -32.29
N VAL A 928 -4.48 13.23 -33.32
CA VAL A 928 -4.95 13.85 -34.55
C VAL A 928 -4.33 13.13 -35.76
N THR A 929 -5.04 13.14 -36.88
CA THR A 929 -4.53 12.63 -38.16
C THR A 929 -3.75 13.70 -38.92
N ASP A 930 -3.93 14.97 -38.54
CA ASP A 930 -3.25 16.12 -39.16
C ASP A 930 -3.14 17.26 -38.13
N LEU A 931 -1.91 17.71 -37.86
CA LEU A 931 -1.62 18.75 -36.87
C LEU A 931 -2.14 20.14 -37.25
N ALA A 932 -2.18 20.45 -38.57
CA ALA A 932 -2.58 21.79 -39.04
C ALA A 932 -4.11 21.97 -38.98
N THR A 933 -4.85 20.94 -39.32
CA THR A 933 -6.32 20.93 -39.27
C THR A 933 -6.90 20.45 -37.95
N GLN A 934 -6.06 19.84 -37.08
CA GLN A 934 -6.45 19.22 -35.81
C GLN A 934 -7.54 18.15 -35.98
N THR A 935 -7.52 17.44 -37.13
CA THR A 935 -8.52 16.42 -37.46
C THR A 935 -8.44 15.24 -36.51
N PRO A 936 -9.51 14.85 -35.78
CA PRO A 936 -9.46 13.79 -34.77
C PRO A 936 -9.05 12.43 -35.32
N ALA A 937 -8.19 11.73 -34.61
CA ALA A 937 -7.73 10.38 -34.92
C ALA A 937 -8.54 9.30 -34.18
N THR A 938 -9.87 9.35 -34.23
CA THR A 938 -10.80 8.49 -33.47
C THR A 938 -10.52 6.99 -33.61
N GLN A 939 -10.33 6.51 -34.85
CA GLN A 939 -10.07 5.10 -35.12
C GLN A 939 -8.73 4.65 -34.57
N LEU A 940 -7.66 5.45 -34.76
CA LEU A 940 -6.34 5.17 -34.19
C LEU A 940 -6.40 5.09 -32.66
N THR A 941 -7.16 5.98 -32.03
CA THR A 941 -7.35 5.99 -30.57
C THR A 941 -7.99 4.69 -30.08
N ASP A 942 -9.06 4.22 -30.76
CA ASP A 942 -9.75 2.98 -30.39
C ASP A 942 -8.85 1.75 -30.61
N ASP A 943 -8.10 1.70 -31.71
CA ASP A 943 -7.17 0.62 -31.99
C ASP A 943 -5.99 0.60 -31.01
N LEU A 944 -5.51 1.78 -30.59
CA LEU A 944 -4.46 1.92 -29.57
C LEU A 944 -4.91 1.43 -28.18
N ILE A 945 -6.18 1.66 -27.81
CA ILE A 945 -6.76 1.14 -26.56
C ILE A 945 -6.74 -0.40 -26.57
N GLN A 946 -7.10 -1.04 -27.68
CA GLN A 946 -7.05 -2.50 -27.78
C GLN A 946 -5.58 -3.01 -27.76
N PHE A 947 -4.70 -2.35 -28.50
CA PHE A 947 -3.26 -2.67 -28.52
C PHE A 947 -2.62 -2.60 -27.12
N ALA A 948 -2.95 -1.56 -26.34
CA ALA A 948 -2.46 -1.39 -24.99
C ALA A 948 -3.00 -2.48 -24.03
N LYS A 949 -4.30 -2.80 -24.15
CA LYS A 949 -4.91 -3.90 -23.36
C LYS A 949 -4.18 -5.24 -23.57
N GLU A 950 -3.85 -5.57 -24.82
CA GLU A 950 -3.12 -6.81 -25.14
C GLU A 950 -1.72 -6.86 -24.50
N ARG A 951 -1.17 -5.69 -24.15
CA ARG A 951 0.15 -5.51 -23.51
C ARG A 951 0.08 -5.19 -22.02
N GLY A 952 -1.07 -5.45 -21.39
CA GLY A 952 -1.23 -5.30 -19.94
C GLY A 952 -1.40 -3.85 -19.47
N VAL A 953 -1.90 -2.94 -20.33
CA VAL A 953 -2.19 -1.55 -19.95
C VAL A 953 -3.64 -1.20 -20.30
N PHE A 954 -4.42 -0.78 -19.33
CA PHE A 954 -5.78 -0.29 -19.55
C PHE A 954 -5.79 1.19 -19.86
N LEU A 955 -6.32 1.51 -21.01
CA LEU A 955 -6.56 2.87 -21.49
C LEU A 955 -8.05 3.07 -21.79
N SER A 956 -8.46 4.32 -21.84
CA SER A 956 -9.78 4.73 -22.31
C SER A 956 -9.68 6.11 -22.94
N CYS A 957 -10.72 6.53 -23.65
CA CYS A 957 -10.77 7.85 -24.29
C CYS A 957 -11.94 8.69 -23.79
N ASP A 958 -11.83 9.99 -23.99
CA ASP A 958 -12.85 11.01 -23.78
C ASP A 958 -12.82 12.04 -24.94
N GLY A 959 -13.55 13.10 -24.77
CA GLY A 959 -13.69 14.18 -25.76
C GLY A 959 -14.88 13.99 -26.69
N PRO A 960 -15.31 15.04 -27.38
CA PRO A 960 -16.43 14.99 -28.33
C PRO A 960 -16.26 13.93 -29.43
N ASP A 961 -15.02 13.76 -29.89
CA ASP A 961 -14.63 12.90 -31.01
C ASP A 961 -14.01 11.57 -30.57
N ASN A 962 -13.93 11.27 -29.25
CA ASN A 962 -13.28 10.08 -28.65
C ASN A 962 -11.83 9.90 -29.12
N ASN A 963 -11.09 10.98 -29.26
CA ASN A 963 -9.70 11.00 -29.72
C ASN A 963 -8.70 11.47 -28.65
N VAL A 964 -9.13 11.61 -27.41
CA VAL A 964 -8.28 12.00 -26.28
C VAL A 964 -8.10 10.81 -25.35
N LEU A 965 -6.88 10.28 -25.25
CA LEU A 965 -6.56 9.30 -24.22
C LEU A 965 -6.70 9.98 -22.86
N LYS A 966 -7.52 9.39 -21.99
CA LYS A 966 -7.68 9.85 -20.61
C LYS A 966 -6.82 9.01 -19.67
N ILE A 967 -5.93 9.66 -18.94
CA ILE A 967 -4.97 9.00 -18.08
C ILE A 967 -5.21 9.48 -16.64
N LYS A 968 -5.76 8.59 -15.81
CA LYS A 968 -6.18 8.85 -14.41
C LYS A 968 -5.89 7.65 -13.51
N PRO A 969 -4.62 7.24 -13.37
CA PRO A 969 -4.25 6.08 -12.56
C PRO A 969 -4.53 6.30 -11.07
N PRO A 970 -4.47 5.24 -10.24
CA PRO A 970 -4.28 5.39 -8.79
C PRO A 970 -3.07 6.26 -8.47
N LEU A 971 -3.11 7.04 -7.39
CA LEU A 971 -2.02 7.97 -7.03
C LEU A 971 -0.72 7.28 -6.58
N VAL A 972 -0.75 5.97 -6.40
CA VAL A 972 0.37 5.11 -5.99
C VAL A 972 1.22 4.61 -7.17
N VAL A 973 0.97 5.06 -8.40
CA VAL A 973 1.80 4.68 -9.55
C VAL A 973 3.25 5.10 -9.34
N GLU A 974 4.16 4.25 -9.80
CA GLU A 974 5.60 4.44 -9.74
C GLU A 974 6.17 4.79 -11.12
N GLN A 975 7.43 5.22 -11.16
CA GLN A 975 8.09 5.55 -12.42
C GLN A 975 8.13 4.35 -13.39
N SER A 976 8.39 3.15 -12.89
CA SER A 976 8.39 1.91 -13.68
C SER A 976 7.04 1.63 -14.36
N ASP A 977 5.93 1.99 -13.72
CA ASP A 977 4.58 1.89 -14.29
C ASP A 977 4.41 2.88 -15.46
N ILE A 978 4.89 4.10 -15.27
CA ILE A 978 4.87 5.12 -16.32
C ILE A 978 5.76 4.72 -17.49
N ASP A 979 6.95 4.17 -17.24
CA ASP A 979 7.86 3.68 -18.27
C ASP A 979 7.23 2.54 -19.10
N LEU A 980 6.52 1.61 -18.45
CA LEU A 980 5.75 0.58 -19.14
C LEU A 980 4.71 1.21 -20.08
N PHE A 981 3.93 2.17 -19.58
CA PHE A 981 2.93 2.86 -20.39
C PHE A 981 3.57 3.59 -21.58
N LEU A 982 4.67 4.33 -21.37
CA LEU A 982 5.37 5.08 -22.40
C LEU A 982 5.91 4.15 -23.50
N SER A 983 6.46 2.99 -23.14
CA SER A 983 6.87 1.97 -24.09
C SER A 983 5.69 1.46 -24.93
N VAL A 984 4.59 1.07 -24.29
CA VAL A 984 3.37 0.57 -24.97
C VAL A 984 2.76 1.65 -25.87
N LEU A 985 2.75 2.90 -25.44
CA LEU A 985 2.26 4.03 -26.23
C LEU A 985 3.11 4.25 -27.50
N SER A 986 4.44 4.26 -27.35
CA SER A 986 5.38 4.44 -28.45
C SER A 986 5.27 3.32 -29.50
N ASP A 987 5.25 2.06 -29.02
CA ASP A 987 5.11 0.88 -29.87
C ASP A 987 3.78 0.86 -30.62
N GLY A 988 2.68 1.18 -29.92
CA GLY A 988 1.35 1.24 -30.48
C GLY A 988 1.22 2.32 -31.55
N LEU A 989 1.67 3.54 -31.25
CA LEU A 989 1.67 4.64 -32.22
C LEU A 989 2.58 4.37 -33.43
N THR A 990 3.60 3.57 -33.30
CA THR A 990 4.48 3.16 -34.41
C THR A 990 3.86 2.04 -35.23
N ALA A 991 3.24 1.03 -34.60
CA ALA A 991 2.70 -0.16 -35.26
C ALA A 991 1.36 0.08 -35.96
N LEU A 992 0.54 1.04 -35.50
CA LEU A 992 -0.81 1.33 -35.99
C LEU A 992 -0.87 2.48 -37.02
N ARG A 993 0.27 3.13 -37.29
CA ARG A 993 0.45 4.09 -38.40
C ARG A 993 0.66 3.39 -39.74
#